data_0ce4f4f7fb25cceef78bd0e9ff47109b
#
_entry.id   0ce4f4f7fb25cceef78bd0e9ff47109b
#
_cell.length_a   1.000
_cell.length_b   1.000
_cell.length_c   1.000
_cell.angle_alpha   90.00
_cell.angle_beta   90.00
_cell.angle_gamma   90.00
#
_symmetry.space_group_name_H-M   'P 1'
#
loop_
_entity.id
_entity.type
_entity.pdbx_description
1 polymer ?
#
loop_
_entity_poly.entity_id
_entity_poly.type
_entity_poly.pdbx_seq_one_letter_code
_entity_poly.pdbx_strand_id
1 'polypeptide(L)'
;MRSPLNKRLFRELRGEFGKYLVIFILMTLTIGMVSGFLVADGSMIQAYEESFEKYNIENGHFRTEKKMNNAQIQDIEDLGIKLYENYYVEEALTNGSTMRIFKNRDEVNKVCLMKGKMPEKPGEIGIDRMYADNNDLSVGDEIESGGHTWKITGLVALSDYSALFSNNNDSMFDSVKFGVSVVCPEEFDSYKADQLNYSYAWKYNTEPKNEKAEKDISEDLMEDVAKEVTLEEFVPRYTNQAIIFTGDDMGGDRSMMIVLLYIIIVIMAFVFAITTSNTIRKEANVIGTLRASGYTRGELIRHYMAAPVFVTFIGAIIGNVIGYTVGKDYCAGLYYGSYSLPTYVTIWNAEAFLLTTVVPILIMFVVNSVLLWYKLKLSPLKFLRRDLSRRKQKHALPLSEHLGFFHRFRIRVILQNMSNYAVLFVGIIFANMLLMFGLMLPSVLDHYQVEMENGMLSKYQYMLQMPASMAGGDSKLEQMVSMMMFSQAVETENPDAEKFSAYSLSTLPGKYKSEEIILYGVENNSKYINIKWKTSDSASDTDVKNVENIPEVYLSSGYAEKFSLKKGDTITLKEKYENKKYKFKVAGVYDYVGSLSIFMPIQELNKTFDMDKDSFSGYFSDSEITDIDEKYIGSTIDVEDLTKISRQLDVSMGSMMNLMDGFSVIIFLVLIYLLSKIIIEKNAQSISMAKILGYTNGEISRLYIMSTSIVVVLFILISLPLELEIMQILFREMMLTSITGWITFYIDPKIFVEMFVIGVAAYAIVAAIEYRRIRKVPMDEALKNVE
;
A
#
# COMPACT_ATOMS: atom_id res chain seq x y z
N MET A 1 0.92 -54.88 -6.84
CA MET A 1 0.83 -54.81 -5.35
C MET A 1 1.02 -53.37 -4.89
N ARG A 2 0.12 -52.85 -4.03
CA ARG A 2 0.34 -51.50 -3.45
C ARG A 2 1.56 -51.54 -2.52
N SER A 3 2.52 -50.66 -2.72
CA SER A 3 3.73 -50.58 -1.89
C SER A 3 3.36 -50.48 -0.40
N PRO A 4 3.99 -51.27 0.49
CA PRO A 4 3.74 -51.20 1.94
C PRO A 4 3.95 -49.79 2.51
N LEU A 5 4.81 -49.00 1.90
CA LEU A 5 5.04 -47.58 2.24
C LEU A 5 3.78 -46.69 2.11
N ASN A 6 2.89 -47.00 1.15
CA ASN A 6 1.67 -46.21 0.98
C ASN A 6 0.65 -46.40 2.14
N LYS A 7 0.63 -47.58 2.78
CA LYS A 7 -0.20 -47.83 3.98
C LYS A 7 0.36 -47.08 5.21
N ARG A 8 1.65 -46.83 5.22
CA ARG A 8 2.34 -46.17 6.32
C ARG A 8 2.07 -44.65 6.34
N LEU A 9 1.89 -44.02 5.20
CA LEU A 9 1.64 -42.58 5.08
C LEU A 9 0.45 -42.11 5.94
N PHE A 10 -0.68 -42.80 5.88
CA PHE A 10 -1.86 -42.44 6.68
C PHE A 10 -1.65 -42.64 8.20
N ARG A 11 -0.85 -43.62 8.60
CA ARG A 11 -0.51 -43.81 10.02
C ARG A 11 0.40 -42.71 10.54
N GLU A 12 1.34 -42.26 9.74
CA GLU A 12 2.27 -41.18 10.06
C GLU A 12 1.50 -39.85 10.18
N LEU A 13 0.62 -39.54 9.23
CA LEU A 13 -0.28 -38.39 9.31
C LEU A 13 -1.13 -38.38 10.57
N ARG A 14 -1.69 -39.54 10.94
CA ARG A 14 -2.51 -39.69 12.16
C ARG A 14 -1.65 -39.62 13.43
N GLY A 15 -0.46 -40.19 13.43
CA GLY A 15 0.46 -40.16 14.58
C GLY A 15 1.00 -38.76 14.91
N GLU A 16 1.17 -37.91 13.89
CA GLU A 16 1.63 -36.56 14.02
C GLU A 16 0.56 -35.52 13.62
N PHE A 17 -0.71 -35.88 13.74
CA PHE A 17 -1.85 -35.09 13.27
C PHE A 17 -1.82 -33.65 13.72
N GLY A 18 -1.58 -33.36 14.99
CA GLY A 18 -1.56 -31.96 15.51
C GLY A 18 -0.45 -31.08 14.93
N LYS A 19 0.59 -31.67 14.34
CA LYS A 19 1.67 -30.95 13.66
C LYS A 19 1.26 -30.56 12.23
N TYR A 20 0.78 -31.56 11.48
CA TYR A 20 0.31 -31.34 10.12
C TYR A 20 -0.94 -30.45 10.08
N LEU A 21 -1.83 -30.57 11.10
CA LEU A 21 -2.99 -29.69 11.23
C LEU A 21 -2.62 -28.22 11.38
N VAL A 22 -1.65 -27.91 12.23
CA VAL A 22 -1.22 -26.49 12.44
C VAL A 22 -0.62 -25.94 11.16
N ILE A 23 0.23 -26.71 10.49
CA ILE A 23 0.83 -26.30 9.20
C ILE A 23 -0.26 -26.14 8.13
N PHE A 24 -1.22 -27.06 8.09
CA PHE A 24 -2.36 -27.01 7.19
C PHE A 24 -3.19 -25.74 7.42
N ILE A 25 -3.54 -25.43 8.66
CA ILE A 25 -4.31 -24.21 9.01
C ILE A 25 -3.54 -22.97 8.56
N LEU A 26 -2.25 -22.88 8.86
CA LEU A 26 -1.43 -21.73 8.48
C LEU A 26 -1.37 -21.56 6.95
N MET A 27 -1.13 -22.64 6.21
CA MET A 27 -1.17 -22.62 4.74
C MET A 27 -2.53 -22.18 4.21
N THR A 28 -3.60 -22.73 4.76
CA THR A 28 -4.96 -22.41 4.33
C THR A 28 -5.31 -20.95 4.59
N LEU A 29 -4.97 -20.41 5.77
CA LEU A 29 -5.22 -19.01 6.09
C LEU A 29 -4.41 -18.06 5.19
N THR A 30 -3.11 -18.33 5.04
CA THR A 30 -2.24 -17.50 4.19
C THR A 30 -2.70 -17.50 2.73
N ILE A 31 -2.94 -18.69 2.18
CA ILE A 31 -3.38 -18.80 0.79
C ILE A 31 -4.78 -18.21 0.63
N GLY A 32 -5.67 -18.42 1.60
CA GLY A 32 -7.02 -17.85 1.58
C GLY A 32 -7.03 -16.33 1.57
N MET A 33 -6.21 -15.73 2.42
CA MET A 33 -6.06 -14.27 2.48
C MET A 33 -5.49 -13.69 1.17
N VAL A 34 -4.34 -14.21 0.73
CA VAL A 34 -3.67 -13.68 -0.48
C VAL A 34 -4.47 -13.98 -1.74
N SER A 35 -5.07 -15.18 -1.85
CA SER A 35 -5.95 -15.49 -2.98
C SER A 35 -7.19 -14.60 -2.99
N GLY A 36 -7.79 -14.34 -1.82
CA GLY A 36 -8.93 -13.44 -1.68
C GLY A 36 -8.57 -12.03 -2.15
N PHE A 37 -7.42 -11.53 -1.71
CA PHE A 37 -6.92 -10.22 -2.12
C PHE A 37 -6.68 -10.13 -3.63
N LEU A 38 -5.92 -11.05 -4.22
CA LEU A 38 -5.61 -11.02 -5.65
C LEU A 38 -6.86 -11.20 -6.55
N VAL A 39 -7.87 -11.92 -6.07
CA VAL A 39 -9.15 -12.07 -6.77
C VAL A 39 -9.99 -10.80 -6.66
N ALA A 40 -10.03 -10.18 -5.47
CA ALA A 40 -10.72 -8.91 -5.28
C ALA A 40 -10.05 -7.80 -6.11
N ASP A 41 -8.72 -7.67 -6.04
CA ASP A 41 -7.91 -6.73 -6.81
C ASP A 41 -8.22 -6.83 -8.31
N GLY A 42 -8.04 -8.01 -8.91
CA GLY A 42 -8.34 -8.18 -10.33
C GLY A 42 -9.80 -7.93 -10.71
N SER A 43 -10.76 -8.28 -9.83
CA SER A 43 -12.19 -8.05 -10.08
C SER A 43 -12.58 -6.58 -9.94
N MET A 44 -11.95 -5.84 -9.03
CA MET A 44 -12.18 -4.41 -8.84
C MET A 44 -11.59 -3.57 -9.97
N ILE A 45 -10.35 -3.89 -10.39
CA ILE A 45 -9.73 -3.26 -11.55
C ILE A 45 -10.61 -3.46 -12.78
N GLN A 46 -11.09 -4.68 -13.03
CA GLN A 46 -11.99 -4.93 -14.16
C GLN A 46 -13.30 -4.16 -14.01
N ALA A 47 -13.90 -4.09 -12.81
CA ALA A 47 -15.13 -3.33 -12.59
C ALA A 47 -14.94 -1.84 -12.85
N TYR A 48 -13.77 -1.29 -12.50
CA TYR A 48 -13.40 0.08 -12.81
C TYR A 48 -13.23 0.28 -14.33
N GLU A 49 -12.48 -0.57 -15.02
CA GLU A 49 -12.28 -0.48 -16.47
C GLU A 49 -13.60 -0.62 -17.24
N GLU A 50 -14.44 -1.60 -16.90
CA GLU A 50 -15.76 -1.80 -17.52
C GLU A 50 -16.75 -0.66 -17.21
N SER A 51 -16.54 0.10 -16.12
CA SER A 51 -17.43 1.18 -15.72
C SER A 51 -17.48 2.29 -16.77
N PHE A 52 -16.40 2.55 -17.49
CA PHE A 52 -16.33 3.58 -18.53
C PHE A 52 -17.35 3.36 -19.64
N GLU A 53 -17.50 2.14 -20.08
CA GLU A 53 -18.49 1.78 -21.11
C GLU A 53 -19.88 1.56 -20.50
N LYS A 54 -19.96 0.78 -19.42
CA LYS A 54 -21.22 0.38 -18.79
C LYS A 54 -22.06 1.56 -18.30
N TYR A 55 -21.39 2.55 -17.69
CA TYR A 55 -22.07 3.75 -17.15
C TYR A 55 -21.92 4.95 -18.06
N ASN A 56 -21.34 4.79 -19.25
CA ASN A 56 -21.12 5.85 -20.24
C ASN A 56 -20.43 7.07 -19.61
N ILE A 57 -19.26 6.84 -18.97
CA ILE A 57 -18.52 7.92 -18.30
C ILE A 57 -18.11 8.96 -19.34
N GLU A 58 -18.21 10.23 -18.99
CA GLU A 58 -17.87 11.37 -19.81
C GLU A 58 -16.43 11.33 -20.34
N ASN A 59 -16.16 12.06 -21.43
CA ASN A 59 -14.80 12.36 -21.91
C ASN A 59 -14.26 13.64 -21.26
N GLY A 60 -15.10 14.37 -20.56
CA GLY A 60 -14.80 15.54 -19.77
C GLY A 60 -16.05 16.35 -19.51
N HIS A 61 -15.90 17.39 -18.73
CA HIS A 61 -16.95 18.36 -18.46
C HIS A 61 -16.41 19.79 -18.44
N PHE A 62 -17.28 20.75 -18.64
CA PHE A 62 -16.97 22.13 -18.44
C PHE A 62 -18.12 22.83 -17.71
N ARG A 63 -17.83 23.91 -17.01
CA ARG A 63 -18.79 24.71 -16.27
C ARG A 63 -18.87 26.13 -16.86
N THR A 64 -20.07 26.66 -16.95
CA THR A 64 -20.34 27.98 -17.49
C THR A 64 -21.00 28.87 -16.43
N GLU A 65 -20.74 30.20 -16.50
CA GLU A 65 -21.36 31.20 -15.60
C GLU A 65 -22.90 31.20 -15.70
N LYS A 66 -23.43 30.93 -16.88
CA LYS A 66 -24.87 30.94 -17.15
C LYS A 66 -25.32 29.73 -17.95
N LYS A 67 -26.58 29.35 -17.79
CA LYS A 67 -27.16 28.29 -18.61
C LYS A 67 -27.05 28.61 -20.09
N MET A 68 -26.51 27.69 -20.87
CA MET A 68 -26.42 27.83 -22.32
C MET A 68 -27.78 27.75 -22.99
N ASN A 69 -27.97 28.53 -24.06
CA ASN A 69 -29.11 28.43 -24.92
C ASN A 69 -28.93 27.32 -25.99
N ASN A 70 -30.03 26.93 -26.66
CA ASN A 70 -29.99 25.84 -27.61
C ASN A 70 -29.07 26.11 -28.83
N ALA A 71 -28.87 27.38 -29.23
CA ALA A 71 -27.95 27.71 -30.31
C ALA A 71 -26.49 27.45 -29.89
N GLN A 72 -26.11 27.92 -28.71
CA GLN A 72 -24.74 27.65 -28.14
C GLN A 72 -24.47 26.16 -27.99
N ILE A 73 -25.48 25.40 -27.51
CA ILE A 73 -25.36 23.93 -27.41
C ILE A 73 -25.09 23.33 -28.79
N GLN A 74 -25.85 23.75 -29.81
CA GLN A 74 -25.69 23.22 -31.17
C GLN A 74 -24.34 23.61 -31.79
N ASP A 75 -23.90 24.86 -31.60
CA ASP A 75 -22.65 25.36 -32.15
C ASP A 75 -21.46 24.58 -31.55
N ILE A 76 -21.52 24.23 -30.24
CA ILE A 76 -20.52 23.43 -29.55
C ILE A 76 -20.60 21.93 -29.96
N GLU A 77 -21.78 21.37 -30.14
CA GLU A 77 -21.94 19.99 -30.61
C GLU A 77 -21.42 19.81 -32.06
N ASP A 78 -21.48 20.84 -32.88
CA ASP A 78 -20.96 20.85 -34.25
C ASP A 78 -19.42 20.77 -34.29
N LEU A 79 -18.73 21.00 -33.14
CA LEU A 79 -17.30 20.77 -32.98
C LEU A 79 -16.92 19.27 -32.89
N GLY A 80 -17.88 18.37 -32.99
CA GLY A 80 -17.65 16.92 -32.99
C GLY A 80 -17.79 16.20 -31.66
N ILE A 81 -18.53 16.81 -30.74
CA ILE A 81 -18.88 16.25 -29.44
C ILE A 81 -20.40 16.17 -29.28
N LYS A 82 -20.85 15.45 -28.28
CA LYS A 82 -22.23 15.47 -27.80
C LYS A 82 -22.26 15.95 -26.37
N LEU A 83 -23.14 16.91 -26.06
CA LEU A 83 -23.27 17.51 -24.73
C LEU A 83 -24.43 16.90 -23.94
N TYR A 84 -24.25 16.88 -22.63
CA TYR A 84 -25.22 16.42 -21.65
C TYR A 84 -25.27 17.40 -20.46
N GLU A 85 -26.44 17.81 -20.05
CA GLU A 85 -26.64 18.62 -18.84
C GLU A 85 -26.25 17.79 -17.60
N ASN A 86 -25.25 18.25 -16.84
CA ASN A 86 -24.76 17.61 -15.62
C ASN A 86 -24.73 18.64 -14.46
N TYR A 87 -25.83 19.39 -14.31
CA TYR A 87 -25.93 20.43 -13.30
C TYR A 87 -25.93 19.86 -11.90
N TYR A 88 -25.42 20.63 -10.94
CA TYR A 88 -25.42 20.26 -9.54
C TYR A 88 -25.64 21.46 -8.62
N VAL A 89 -25.98 21.16 -7.37
CA VAL A 89 -26.04 22.10 -6.25
C VAL A 89 -25.11 21.62 -5.17
N GLU A 90 -24.45 22.52 -4.45
CA GLU A 90 -23.68 22.18 -3.25
C GLU A 90 -24.38 22.71 -2.00
N GLU A 91 -24.54 21.83 -1.03
CA GLU A 91 -25.16 22.15 0.25
C GLU A 91 -24.27 21.73 1.41
N ALA A 92 -24.09 22.61 2.40
CA ALA A 92 -23.43 22.27 3.64
C ALA A 92 -24.36 21.45 4.53
N LEU A 93 -23.88 20.33 5.05
CA LEU A 93 -24.59 19.48 6.00
C LEU A 93 -24.30 19.91 7.44
N THR A 94 -25.20 19.53 8.36
CA THR A 94 -25.10 19.83 9.79
C THR A 94 -23.87 19.18 10.46
N ASN A 95 -23.30 18.12 9.89
CA ASN A 95 -22.05 17.48 10.33
C ASN A 95 -20.77 18.21 9.87
N GLY A 96 -20.92 19.35 9.19
CA GLY A 96 -19.80 20.15 8.67
C GLY A 96 -19.17 19.60 7.39
N SER A 97 -19.83 18.67 6.69
CA SER A 97 -19.45 18.22 5.35
C SER A 97 -20.22 18.95 4.26
N THR A 98 -19.78 18.83 3.01
CA THR A 98 -20.43 19.36 1.82
C THR A 98 -20.98 18.21 0.98
N MET A 99 -22.24 18.36 0.53
CA MET A 99 -22.89 17.41 -0.36
C MET A 99 -23.11 18.05 -1.73
N ARG A 100 -22.56 17.47 -2.78
CA ARG A 100 -22.84 17.84 -4.17
C ARG A 100 -23.99 16.99 -4.67
N ILE A 101 -25.11 17.65 -4.99
CA ILE A 101 -26.39 17.02 -5.31
C ILE A 101 -26.64 17.14 -6.81
N PHE A 102 -26.83 16.01 -7.47
CA PHE A 102 -27.15 15.92 -8.89
C PHE A 102 -28.59 15.47 -9.11
N LYS A 103 -29.13 15.83 -10.25
CA LYS A 103 -30.30 15.16 -10.80
C LYS A 103 -29.93 13.71 -11.15
N ASN A 104 -30.84 12.74 -10.96
CA ASN A 104 -30.60 11.39 -11.44
C ASN A 104 -30.25 11.37 -12.94
N ARG A 105 -29.21 10.63 -13.31
CA ARG A 105 -28.56 10.63 -14.64
C ARG A 105 -28.71 9.27 -15.32
N ASP A 106 -29.33 9.27 -16.51
CA ASP A 106 -29.71 8.07 -17.27
C ASP A 106 -28.93 7.91 -18.59
N GLU A 107 -28.30 8.97 -19.12
CA GLU A 107 -27.63 8.97 -20.41
C GLU A 107 -26.12 8.89 -20.29
N VAL A 108 -25.48 9.83 -19.59
CA VAL A 108 -24.05 9.93 -19.31
C VAL A 108 -23.82 9.87 -17.81
N ASN A 109 -22.66 9.42 -17.38
CA ASN A 109 -22.28 9.28 -15.96
C ASN A 109 -23.39 8.59 -15.15
N LYS A 110 -23.89 7.47 -15.66
CA LYS A 110 -25.00 6.73 -15.05
C LYS A 110 -24.68 6.30 -13.64
N VAL A 111 -25.71 6.36 -12.79
CA VAL A 111 -25.58 6.04 -11.37
C VAL A 111 -25.67 4.53 -11.14
N CYS A 112 -24.77 3.98 -10.33
CA CYS A 112 -24.85 2.60 -9.87
C CYS A 112 -25.55 2.54 -8.51
N LEU A 113 -26.72 1.89 -8.44
CA LEU A 113 -27.38 1.61 -7.18
C LEU A 113 -26.67 0.45 -6.48
N MET A 114 -26.11 0.71 -5.29
CA MET A 114 -25.40 -0.28 -4.48
C MET A 114 -26.33 -0.96 -3.47
N LYS A 115 -27.21 -0.19 -2.83
CA LYS A 115 -28.14 -0.70 -1.80
C LYS A 115 -29.39 0.18 -1.74
N GLY A 116 -30.52 -0.40 -1.42
CA GLY A 116 -31.79 0.35 -1.27
C GLY A 116 -32.51 0.57 -2.59
N LYS A 117 -32.99 1.79 -2.81
CA LYS A 117 -33.74 2.21 -3.99
C LYS A 117 -33.28 3.59 -4.46
N MET A 118 -33.38 3.87 -5.75
CA MET A 118 -33.20 5.22 -6.27
C MET A 118 -34.30 6.16 -5.72
N PRO A 119 -33.98 7.45 -5.47
CA PRO A 119 -34.97 8.43 -5.04
C PRO A 119 -36.02 8.66 -6.13
N GLU A 120 -37.29 8.52 -5.78
CA GLU A 120 -38.40 8.66 -6.69
C GLU A 120 -39.30 9.88 -6.35
N LYS A 121 -39.18 10.40 -5.13
CA LYS A 121 -40.07 11.48 -4.60
C LYS A 121 -39.22 12.61 -4.00
N PRO A 122 -39.77 13.84 -3.99
CA PRO A 122 -39.19 14.94 -3.24
C PRO A 122 -38.91 14.58 -1.76
N GLY A 123 -37.80 15.05 -1.24
CA GLY A 123 -37.28 14.72 0.10
C GLY A 123 -36.59 13.37 0.22
N GLU A 124 -36.50 12.59 -0.87
CA GLU A 124 -35.66 11.37 -0.94
C GLU A 124 -34.32 11.66 -1.59
N ILE A 125 -33.24 11.06 -1.04
CA ILE A 125 -31.87 11.21 -1.55
C ILE A 125 -31.18 9.87 -1.65
N GLY A 126 -30.38 9.70 -2.73
CA GLY A 126 -29.39 8.62 -2.86
C GLY A 126 -28.02 9.18 -2.66
N ILE A 127 -27.34 8.79 -1.59
CA ILE A 127 -25.99 9.30 -1.25
C ILE A 127 -24.91 8.31 -1.65
N ASP A 128 -23.71 8.84 -1.91
CA ASP A 128 -22.56 7.99 -2.19
C ASP A 128 -22.29 7.02 -1.05
N ARG A 129 -22.02 5.75 -1.41
CA ARG A 129 -21.79 4.68 -0.44
C ARG A 129 -20.55 4.93 0.43
N MET A 130 -19.43 5.39 -0.16
CA MET A 130 -18.20 5.64 0.58
C MET A 130 -18.37 6.77 1.59
N TYR A 131 -19.03 7.86 1.19
CA TYR A 131 -19.41 8.95 2.10
C TYR A 131 -20.32 8.44 3.23
N ALA A 132 -21.32 7.60 2.89
CA ALA A 132 -22.24 7.04 3.88
C ALA A 132 -21.51 6.14 4.90
N ASP A 133 -20.66 5.24 4.43
CA ASP A 133 -19.89 4.34 5.30
C ASP A 133 -18.95 5.11 6.25
N ASN A 134 -18.34 6.22 5.76
CA ASN A 134 -17.42 7.04 6.55
C ASN A 134 -18.11 8.00 7.54
N ASN A 135 -19.41 8.22 7.40
CA ASN A 135 -20.23 9.03 8.30
C ASN A 135 -21.26 8.20 9.07
N ASP A 136 -21.11 6.86 9.11
CA ASP A 136 -22.01 5.93 9.80
C ASP A 136 -23.51 6.06 9.38
N LEU A 137 -23.76 6.38 8.08
CA LEU A 137 -25.09 6.58 7.54
C LEU A 137 -25.59 5.32 6.80
N SER A 138 -26.88 5.06 6.90
CA SER A 138 -27.52 3.89 6.32
C SER A 138 -28.82 4.23 5.62
N VAL A 139 -29.29 3.34 4.73
CA VAL A 139 -30.62 3.48 4.10
C VAL A 139 -31.71 3.51 5.18
N GLY A 140 -32.49 4.57 5.16
CA GLY A 140 -33.57 4.87 6.12
C GLY A 140 -33.25 6.00 7.08
N ASP A 141 -31.97 6.39 7.23
CA ASP A 141 -31.55 7.52 8.06
C ASP A 141 -31.94 8.86 7.39
N GLU A 142 -31.90 9.92 8.18
CA GLU A 142 -32.17 11.27 7.74
C GLU A 142 -30.93 12.15 7.87
N ILE A 143 -30.70 13.03 6.91
CA ILE A 143 -29.63 14.05 6.92
C ILE A 143 -30.26 15.43 6.67
N GLU A 144 -29.62 16.47 7.20
CA GLU A 144 -30.08 17.86 7.04
C GLU A 144 -29.04 18.68 6.27
N SER A 145 -29.45 19.32 5.19
CA SER A 145 -28.64 20.25 4.41
C SER A 145 -29.52 21.36 3.80
N GLY A 146 -28.96 22.56 3.63
CA GLY A 146 -29.65 23.67 2.96
C GLY A 146 -31.03 24.06 3.54
N GLY A 147 -31.34 23.61 4.76
CA GLY A 147 -32.66 23.74 5.37
C GLY A 147 -33.69 22.66 4.96
N HIS A 148 -33.22 21.64 4.22
CA HIS A 148 -33.99 20.46 3.85
C HIS A 148 -33.65 19.29 4.79
N THR A 149 -34.62 18.43 5.06
CA THR A 149 -34.41 17.13 5.70
C THR A 149 -34.59 16.07 4.65
N TRP A 150 -33.51 15.32 4.38
CA TRP A 150 -33.45 14.28 3.37
C TRP A 150 -33.59 12.91 3.99
N LYS A 151 -34.42 12.06 3.41
CA LYS A 151 -34.46 10.65 3.73
C LYS A 151 -33.56 9.86 2.79
N ILE A 152 -32.57 9.14 3.32
CA ILE A 152 -31.69 8.29 2.53
C ILE A 152 -32.47 7.05 2.08
N THR A 153 -32.74 6.94 0.78
CA THR A 153 -33.46 5.79 0.19
C THR A 153 -32.52 4.80 -0.48
N GLY A 154 -31.36 5.25 -0.92
CA GLY A 154 -30.36 4.43 -1.57
C GLY A 154 -28.91 4.83 -1.26
N LEU A 155 -28.03 3.84 -1.27
CA LEU A 155 -26.60 4.06 -1.37
C LEU A 155 -26.19 3.83 -2.82
N VAL A 156 -25.49 4.79 -3.39
CA VAL A 156 -25.12 4.81 -4.81
C VAL A 156 -23.59 4.92 -4.97
N ALA A 157 -23.11 4.64 -6.17
CA ALA A 157 -21.79 5.04 -6.63
C ALA A 157 -21.98 5.82 -7.94
N LEU A 158 -21.50 7.05 -7.96
CA LEU A 158 -21.48 7.88 -9.15
C LEU A 158 -20.23 7.54 -9.95
N SER A 159 -20.41 7.13 -11.20
CA SER A 159 -19.32 6.56 -12.00
C SER A 159 -18.21 7.57 -12.36
N ASP A 160 -18.52 8.86 -12.35
CA ASP A 160 -17.60 9.98 -12.54
C ASP A 160 -16.94 10.45 -11.23
N TYR A 161 -17.26 9.81 -10.09
CA TYR A 161 -16.71 10.08 -8.76
C TYR A 161 -16.20 8.80 -8.11
N SER A 162 -15.31 8.07 -8.79
CA SER A 162 -14.65 6.90 -8.18
C SER A 162 -13.76 7.29 -6.99
N ALA A 163 -13.27 8.53 -6.96
CA ALA A 163 -12.66 9.19 -5.82
C ALA A 163 -13.40 10.53 -5.55
N LEU A 164 -13.73 10.81 -4.29
CA LEU A 164 -14.61 11.93 -3.92
C LEU A 164 -13.83 13.26 -3.82
N PHE A 165 -13.28 13.71 -4.95
CA PHE A 165 -12.65 15.02 -5.05
C PHE A 165 -13.70 16.14 -5.07
N SER A 166 -13.56 17.10 -4.17
CA SER A 166 -14.38 18.32 -4.15
C SER A 166 -13.95 19.30 -5.24
N ASN A 167 -12.63 19.42 -5.43
CA ASN A 167 -12.02 20.22 -6.48
C ASN A 167 -10.97 19.37 -7.21
N ASN A 168 -10.91 19.50 -8.53
CA ASN A 168 -9.95 18.75 -9.35
C ASN A 168 -8.48 19.07 -9.04
N ASN A 169 -8.21 20.22 -8.46
CA ASN A 169 -6.86 20.67 -8.08
C ASN A 169 -6.49 20.33 -6.63
N ASP A 170 -7.37 19.66 -5.87
CA ASP A 170 -7.05 19.21 -4.51
C ASP A 170 -5.94 18.17 -4.55
N SER A 171 -5.05 18.19 -3.56
CA SER A 171 -3.96 17.23 -3.42
C SER A 171 -4.44 15.83 -3.07
N MET A 172 -5.60 15.73 -2.41
CA MET A 172 -6.27 14.49 -2.01
C MET A 172 -7.78 14.74 -1.86
N PHE A 173 -8.57 13.73 -2.13
CA PHE A 173 -10.00 13.76 -1.83
C PHE A 173 -10.27 13.53 -0.33
N ASP A 174 -11.45 13.91 0.13
CA ASP A 174 -11.88 13.76 1.53
C ASP A 174 -13.30 13.20 1.60
N SER A 175 -13.39 11.90 1.62
CA SER A 175 -14.67 11.18 1.66
C SER A 175 -15.43 11.29 2.99
N VAL A 176 -14.84 11.94 3.99
CA VAL A 176 -15.52 12.26 5.26
C VAL A 176 -16.23 13.61 5.18
N LYS A 177 -15.56 14.60 4.57
CA LYS A 177 -16.04 15.98 4.49
C LYS A 177 -16.74 16.33 3.19
N PHE A 178 -16.61 15.51 2.16
CA PHE A 178 -17.26 15.72 0.88
C PHE A 178 -17.95 14.44 0.40
N GLY A 179 -19.21 14.60 -0.04
CA GLY A 179 -20.01 13.53 -0.62
C GLY A 179 -20.74 13.97 -1.88
N VAL A 180 -21.11 12.99 -2.70
CA VAL A 180 -21.95 13.20 -3.89
C VAL A 180 -23.25 12.44 -3.74
N SER A 181 -24.31 12.94 -4.37
CA SER A 181 -25.65 12.37 -4.22
C SER A 181 -26.52 12.64 -5.44
N VAL A 182 -27.64 11.94 -5.49
CA VAL A 182 -28.67 12.12 -6.52
C VAL A 182 -30.03 12.27 -5.90
N VAL A 183 -30.87 13.09 -6.53
CA VAL A 183 -32.29 13.28 -6.17
C VAL A 183 -33.18 13.06 -7.40
N CYS A 184 -34.48 12.91 -7.17
CA CYS A 184 -35.44 12.80 -8.28
C CYS A 184 -35.51 14.09 -9.10
N PRO A 185 -35.94 14.03 -10.37
CA PRO A 185 -36.05 15.20 -11.22
C PRO A 185 -36.93 16.31 -10.66
N GLU A 186 -38.08 15.96 -10.03
CA GLU A 186 -39.02 16.94 -9.45
C GLU A 186 -38.34 17.76 -8.34
N GLU A 187 -37.51 17.14 -7.51
CA GLU A 187 -36.77 17.83 -6.45
C GLU A 187 -35.69 18.73 -7.03
N PHE A 188 -34.88 18.20 -7.94
CA PHE A 188 -33.79 18.95 -8.55
C PHE A 188 -34.28 20.20 -9.30
N ASP A 189 -35.39 20.06 -10.03
CA ASP A 189 -35.98 21.16 -10.80
C ASP A 189 -36.60 22.24 -9.91
N SER A 190 -36.71 22.02 -8.59
CA SER A 190 -37.20 23.04 -7.61
C SER A 190 -36.11 24.04 -7.20
N TYR A 191 -34.84 23.75 -7.43
CA TYR A 191 -33.75 24.65 -7.13
C TYR A 191 -33.81 25.91 -8.01
N LYS A 192 -33.41 27.03 -7.41
CA LYS A 192 -33.37 28.31 -8.15
C LYS A 192 -32.13 28.38 -9.04
N ALA A 193 -32.21 29.17 -10.08
CA ALA A 193 -31.10 29.34 -11.04
C ALA A 193 -29.79 29.87 -10.43
N ASP A 194 -29.89 30.64 -9.34
CA ASP A 194 -28.74 31.17 -8.59
C ASP A 194 -28.02 30.15 -7.67
N GLN A 195 -28.64 28.99 -7.47
CA GLN A 195 -28.10 27.87 -6.69
C GLN A 195 -27.42 26.83 -7.59
N LEU A 196 -27.70 26.84 -8.89
CA LEU A 196 -27.26 25.83 -9.85
C LEU A 196 -25.89 26.12 -10.41
N ASN A 197 -25.03 25.15 -10.36
CA ASN A 197 -23.78 25.11 -11.13
C ASN A 197 -24.07 24.49 -12.50
N TYR A 198 -23.87 25.26 -13.57
CA TYR A 198 -24.18 24.84 -14.93
C TYR A 198 -23.02 24.05 -15.53
N SER A 199 -22.93 22.77 -15.19
CA SER A 199 -21.91 21.84 -15.71
C SER A 199 -22.47 21.06 -16.90
N TYR A 200 -21.65 20.89 -17.93
CA TYR A 200 -21.97 20.13 -19.13
C TYR A 200 -20.91 19.07 -19.36
N ALA A 201 -21.32 17.82 -19.32
CA ALA A 201 -20.48 16.69 -19.68
C ALA A 201 -20.46 16.51 -21.21
N TRP A 202 -19.33 16.09 -21.75
CA TRP A 202 -19.27 15.77 -23.18
C TRP A 202 -18.80 14.35 -23.47
N LYS A 203 -19.20 13.86 -24.65
CA LYS A 203 -18.67 12.66 -25.28
C LYS A 203 -18.18 13.00 -26.67
N TYR A 204 -16.97 12.52 -27.04
CA TYR A 204 -16.51 12.65 -28.41
C TYR A 204 -17.36 11.78 -29.35
N ASN A 205 -17.71 12.30 -30.53
CA ASN A 205 -18.35 11.52 -31.58
C ASN A 205 -17.40 10.45 -32.13
N THR A 206 -16.09 10.66 -32.04
CA THR A 206 -15.04 9.70 -32.34
C THR A 206 -14.01 9.73 -31.22
N GLU A 207 -13.87 8.63 -30.50
CA GLU A 207 -12.94 8.54 -29.37
C GLU A 207 -11.47 8.76 -29.83
N PRO A 208 -10.69 9.59 -29.10
CA PRO A 208 -9.28 9.80 -29.36
C PRO A 208 -8.47 8.50 -29.26
N LYS A 209 -7.42 8.37 -30.09
CA LYS A 209 -6.63 7.12 -30.17
C LYS A 209 -5.74 6.87 -28.93
N ASN A 210 -5.35 7.90 -28.24
CA ASN A 210 -4.51 7.87 -27.05
C ASN A 210 -4.61 9.18 -26.28
N GLU A 211 -4.07 9.22 -25.07
CA GLU A 211 -4.09 10.38 -24.16
C GLU A 211 -3.48 11.64 -24.81
N LYS A 212 -2.41 11.53 -25.58
CA LYS A 212 -1.82 12.69 -26.28
C LYS A 212 -2.77 13.28 -27.31
N ALA A 213 -3.44 12.43 -28.10
CA ALA A 213 -4.43 12.90 -29.07
C ALA A 213 -5.67 13.49 -28.35
N GLU A 214 -6.04 12.95 -27.19
CA GLU A 214 -7.12 13.49 -26.37
C GLU A 214 -6.75 14.87 -25.84
N LYS A 215 -5.50 15.06 -25.38
CA LYS A 215 -4.98 16.36 -24.96
C LYS A 215 -5.06 17.39 -26.09
N ASP A 216 -4.46 17.09 -27.24
CA ASP A 216 -4.43 18.00 -28.39
C ASP A 216 -5.87 18.42 -28.80
N ILE A 217 -6.81 17.45 -28.88
CA ILE A 217 -8.20 17.71 -29.25
C ILE A 217 -8.94 18.51 -28.15
N SER A 218 -8.68 18.23 -26.88
CA SER A 218 -9.34 18.91 -25.78
C SER A 218 -8.86 20.35 -25.58
N GLU A 219 -7.60 20.63 -25.90
CA GLU A 219 -7.06 21.99 -25.92
C GLU A 219 -7.74 22.84 -27.00
N ASP A 220 -7.84 22.31 -28.24
CA ASP A 220 -8.57 22.95 -29.32
C ASP A 220 -10.05 23.16 -28.96
N LEU A 221 -10.69 22.13 -28.38
CA LEU A 221 -12.09 22.21 -27.93
C LEU A 221 -12.30 23.28 -26.87
N MET A 222 -11.39 23.39 -25.89
CA MET A 222 -11.48 24.43 -24.86
C MET A 222 -11.42 25.84 -25.47
N GLU A 223 -10.52 26.08 -26.42
CA GLU A 223 -10.40 27.36 -27.10
C GLU A 223 -11.69 27.70 -27.89
N ASP A 224 -12.27 26.73 -28.57
CA ASP A 224 -13.48 26.92 -29.37
C ASP A 224 -14.72 27.12 -28.48
N VAL A 225 -14.88 26.35 -27.40
CA VAL A 225 -15.98 26.53 -26.43
C VAL A 225 -15.87 27.89 -25.74
N ALA A 226 -14.65 28.35 -25.40
CA ALA A 226 -14.44 29.66 -24.77
C ALA A 226 -14.82 30.86 -25.67
N LYS A 227 -14.94 30.68 -26.99
CA LYS A 227 -15.44 31.69 -27.93
C LYS A 227 -16.97 31.84 -27.85
N GLU A 228 -17.68 30.74 -27.56
CA GLU A 228 -19.12 30.69 -27.56
C GLU A 228 -19.75 31.02 -26.19
N VAL A 229 -19.04 30.68 -25.08
CA VAL A 229 -19.53 30.80 -23.71
C VAL A 229 -18.47 31.25 -22.74
N THR A 230 -18.86 31.89 -21.65
CA THR A 230 -17.96 32.21 -20.53
C THR A 230 -17.71 30.93 -19.72
N LEU A 231 -16.53 30.32 -19.92
CA LEU A 231 -16.09 29.15 -19.17
C LEU A 231 -15.61 29.52 -17.77
N GLU A 232 -16.05 28.81 -16.76
CA GLU A 232 -15.49 28.87 -15.41
C GLU A 232 -14.47 27.74 -15.17
N GLU A 233 -14.75 26.56 -15.71
CA GLU A 233 -13.93 25.36 -15.55
C GLU A 233 -13.99 24.53 -16.83
N PHE A 234 -12.89 23.85 -17.16
CA PHE A 234 -12.82 22.88 -18.27
C PHE A 234 -11.92 21.72 -17.86
N VAL A 235 -12.49 20.53 -17.71
CA VAL A 235 -11.83 19.35 -17.17
C VAL A 235 -11.98 18.17 -18.13
N PRO A 236 -11.00 17.91 -18.99
CA PRO A 236 -10.95 16.67 -19.75
C PRO A 236 -10.78 15.45 -18.85
N ARG A 237 -11.29 14.29 -19.26
CA ARG A 237 -11.25 13.05 -18.45
C ARG A 237 -9.83 12.69 -18.01
N TYR A 238 -8.82 12.83 -18.87
CA TYR A 238 -7.43 12.48 -18.55
C TYR A 238 -6.79 13.37 -17.47
N THR A 239 -7.41 14.48 -17.10
CA THR A 239 -7.02 15.35 -15.97
C THR A 239 -8.01 15.30 -14.81
N ASN A 240 -9.16 14.63 -14.96
CA ASN A 240 -10.21 14.58 -13.94
C ASN A 240 -9.83 13.60 -12.82
N GLN A 241 -9.33 14.14 -11.70
CA GLN A 241 -8.91 13.35 -10.55
C GLN A 241 -10.01 12.47 -9.96
N ALA A 242 -11.26 12.92 -9.96
CA ALA A 242 -12.38 12.14 -9.47
C ALA A 242 -12.60 10.83 -10.27
N ILE A 243 -12.17 10.81 -11.53
CA ILE A 243 -12.26 9.64 -12.42
C ILE A 243 -10.95 8.83 -12.40
N ILE A 244 -9.78 9.49 -12.65
CA ILE A 244 -8.53 8.77 -12.96
C ILE A 244 -7.75 8.33 -11.72
N PHE A 245 -7.88 9.03 -10.60
CA PHE A 245 -7.11 8.75 -9.37
C PHE A 245 -7.19 7.27 -8.97
N THR A 246 -8.39 6.71 -8.99
CA THR A 246 -8.63 5.31 -8.63
C THR A 246 -7.85 4.34 -9.53
N GLY A 247 -7.81 4.59 -10.84
CA GLY A 247 -7.06 3.76 -11.79
C GLY A 247 -5.55 3.85 -11.61
N ASP A 248 -5.04 5.02 -11.26
CA ASP A 248 -3.61 5.27 -11.05
C ASP A 248 -3.09 4.69 -9.73
N ASP A 249 -3.97 4.60 -8.71
CA ASP A 249 -3.62 4.13 -7.37
C ASP A 249 -3.87 2.62 -7.19
N MET A 250 -4.94 2.08 -7.78
CA MET A 250 -5.23 0.64 -7.73
C MET A 250 -4.10 -0.22 -8.31
N GLY A 251 -3.84 -1.35 -7.64
CA GLY A 251 -2.81 -2.32 -8.03
C GLY A 251 -1.43 -2.08 -7.40
N GLY A 252 -1.19 -0.95 -6.73
CA GLY A 252 0.03 -0.71 -5.95
C GLY A 252 0.22 -1.74 -4.83
N ASP A 253 -0.84 -2.07 -4.13
CA ASP A 253 -0.88 -3.03 -3.02
C ASP A 253 -0.62 -4.48 -3.46
N ARG A 254 -0.87 -4.81 -4.72
CA ARG A 254 -0.66 -6.14 -5.30
C ARG A 254 0.78 -6.62 -5.13
N SER A 255 1.75 -5.78 -5.43
CA SER A 255 3.17 -6.13 -5.29
C SER A 255 3.53 -6.44 -3.84
N MET A 256 2.99 -5.67 -2.90
CA MET A 256 3.18 -5.87 -1.46
C MET A 256 2.59 -7.22 -1.01
N MET A 257 1.38 -7.56 -1.43
CA MET A 257 0.72 -8.82 -1.07
C MET A 257 1.43 -10.03 -1.68
N ILE A 258 1.99 -9.92 -2.87
CA ILE A 258 2.81 -10.98 -3.48
C ILE A 258 4.11 -11.19 -2.68
N VAL A 259 4.78 -10.13 -2.27
CA VAL A 259 5.98 -10.21 -1.41
C VAL A 259 5.63 -10.88 -0.08
N LEU A 260 4.55 -10.48 0.57
CA LEU A 260 4.04 -11.11 1.80
C LEU A 260 3.79 -12.61 1.60
N LEU A 261 3.14 -13.00 0.51
CA LEU A 261 2.92 -14.41 0.16
C LEU A 261 4.24 -15.18 0.10
N TYR A 262 5.24 -14.65 -0.62
CA TYR A 262 6.52 -15.34 -0.76
C TYR A 262 7.29 -15.44 0.55
N ILE A 263 7.29 -14.41 1.38
CA ILE A 263 7.87 -14.45 2.72
C ILE A 263 7.26 -15.60 3.52
N ILE A 264 5.94 -15.71 3.57
CA ILE A 264 5.25 -16.75 4.32
C ILE A 264 5.51 -18.15 3.72
N ILE A 265 5.53 -18.28 2.39
CA ILE A 265 5.84 -19.56 1.73
C ILE A 265 7.27 -20.02 2.07
N VAL A 266 8.23 -19.11 2.08
CA VAL A 266 9.62 -19.42 2.46
C VAL A 266 9.70 -19.87 3.91
N ILE A 267 9.01 -19.19 4.82
CA ILE A 267 8.90 -19.59 6.22
C ILE A 267 8.32 -21.00 6.33
N MET A 268 7.24 -21.28 5.62
CA MET A 268 6.58 -22.58 5.63
C MET A 268 7.47 -23.67 5.05
N ALA A 269 8.14 -23.41 3.94
CA ALA A 269 9.11 -24.34 3.36
C ALA A 269 10.23 -24.69 4.36
N PHE A 270 10.72 -23.71 5.08
CA PHE A 270 11.71 -23.87 6.13
C PHE A 270 11.18 -24.71 7.32
N VAL A 271 9.98 -24.43 7.80
CA VAL A 271 9.30 -25.20 8.86
C VAL A 271 9.09 -26.67 8.44
N PHE A 272 8.67 -26.92 7.20
CA PHE A 272 8.57 -28.26 6.67
C PHE A 272 9.92 -28.95 6.55
N ALA A 273 10.95 -28.25 6.08
CA ALA A 273 12.29 -28.80 5.95
C ALA A 273 12.82 -29.29 7.31
N ILE A 274 12.63 -28.50 8.37
CA ILE A 274 13.03 -28.88 9.72
C ILE A 274 12.21 -30.07 10.22
N THR A 275 10.92 -30.02 10.02
CA THR A 275 9.98 -31.06 10.37
C THR A 275 10.37 -32.39 9.74
N THR A 276 10.61 -32.38 8.42
CA THR A 276 11.05 -33.58 7.66
C THR A 276 12.43 -34.08 8.15
N SER A 277 13.37 -33.13 8.43
CA SER A 277 14.67 -33.50 8.99
C SER A 277 14.57 -34.19 10.34
N ASN A 278 13.63 -33.76 11.21
CA ASN A 278 13.40 -34.40 12.50
C ASN A 278 12.72 -35.76 12.38
N THR A 279 11.78 -35.92 11.45
CA THR A 279 11.17 -37.22 11.13
C THR A 279 12.21 -38.23 10.66
N ILE A 280 13.13 -37.83 9.76
CA ILE A 280 14.24 -38.69 9.33
C ILE A 280 15.13 -39.12 10.51
N ARG A 281 15.40 -38.22 11.44
CA ARG A 281 16.20 -38.55 12.64
C ARG A 281 15.48 -39.53 13.56
N LYS A 282 14.19 -39.33 13.80
CA LYS A 282 13.35 -40.26 14.61
C LYS A 282 13.29 -41.65 14.01
N GLU A 283 13.16 -41.73 12.70
CA GLU A 283 12.97 -42.96 11.95
C GLU A 283 14.28 -43.53 11.37
N ALA A 284 15.43 -43.06 11.85
CA ALA A 284 16.72 -43.48 11.32
C ALA A 284 16.88 -44.98 11.22
N ASN A 285 16.52 -45.74 12.27
CA ASN A 285 16.62 -47.22 12.28
C ASN A 285 15.75 -47.83 11.21
N VAL A 286 14.51 -47.34 11.07
CA VAL A 286 13.54 -47.82 10.05
C VAL A 286 14.08 -47.54 8.65
N ILE A 287 14.58 -46.32 8.41
CA ILE A 287 15.20 -45.95 7.14
C ILE A 287 16.43 -46.83 6.84
N GLY A 288 17.27 -47.09 7.86
CA GLY A 288 18.38 -47.99 7.76
C GLY A 288 17.97 -49.41 7.35
N THR A 289 16.96 -49.96 8.02
CA THR A 289 16.44 -51.30 7.73
C THR A 289 15.81 -51.37 6.34
N LEU A 290 14.95 -50.38 5.96
CA LEU A 290 14.37 -50.33 4.62
C LEU A 290 15.46 -50.27 3.52
N ARG A 291 16.49 -49.44 3.72
CA ARG A 291 17.60 -49.37 2.82
C ARG A 291 18.46 -50.63 2.73
N ALA A 292 18.63 -51.32 3.85
CA ALA A 292 19.29 -52.60 3.90
C ALA A 292 18.46 -53.72 3.22
N SER A 293 17.13 -53.61 3.27
CA SER A 293 16.19 -54.51 2.59
C SER A 293 15.98 -54.21 1.09
N GLY A 294 16.77 -53.28 0.51
CA GLY A 294 16.79 -53.01 -0.94
C GLY A 294 15.95 -51.84 -1.41
N TYR A 295 15.29 -51.09 -0.53
CA TYR A 295 14.58 -49.87 -0.96
C TYR A 295 15.55 -48.82 -1.46
N THR A 296 15.24 -48.21 -2.59
CA THR A 296 16.02 -47.17 -3.23
C THR A 296 15.87 -45.82 -2.52
N ARG A 297 16.86 -44.92 -2.74
CA ARG A 297 16.77 -43.53 -2.23
C ARG A 297 15.53 -42.83 -2.79
N GLY A 298 15.22 -43.03 -4.08
CA GLY A 298 14.10 -42.37 -4.75
C GLY A 298 12.74 -42.78 -4.16
N GLU A 299 12.56 -44.05 -3.79
CA GLU A 299 11.34 -44.55 -3.12
C GLU A 299 11.16 -43.89 -1.75
N LEU A 300 12.23 -43.77 -0.97
CA LEU A 300 12.19 -43.10 0.33
C LEU A 300 11.96 -41.60 0.20
N ILE A 301 12.61 -40.90 -0.77
CA ILE A 301 12.34 -39.50 -1.06
C ILE A 301 10.87 -39.29 -1.39
N ARG A 302 10.30 -40.11 -2.28
CA ARG A 302 8.89 -40.05 -2.65
C ARG A 302 7.97 -40.26 -1.45
N HIS A 303 8.28 -41.20 -0.57
CA HIS A 303 7.49 -41.51 0.63
C HIS A 303 7.50 -40.30 1.61
N TYR A 304 8.67 -39.80 2.01
CA TYR A 304 8.78 -38.68 2.98
C TYR A 304 8.37 -37.34 2.43
N MET A 305 8.35 -37.18 1.10
CA MET A 305 7.84 -35.98 0.44
C MET A 305 6.33 -35.95 0.31
N ALA A 306 5.69 -37.13 0.31
CA ALA A 306 4.26 -37.25 0.07
C ALA A 306 3.43 -36.47 1.10
N ALA A 307 3.76 -36.51 2.40
CA ALA A 307 3.00 -35.79 3.43
C ALA A 307 3.09 -34.27 3.32
N PRO A 308 4.30 -33.63 3.22
CA PRO A 308 4.40 -32.19 3.00
C PRO A 308 3.66 -31.71 1.75
N VAL A 309 3.85 -32.37 0.61
CA VAL A 309 3.19 -32.01 -0.65
C VAL A 309 1.69 -32.17 -0.57
N PHE A 310 1.21 -33.27 0.03
CA PHE A 310 -0.22 -33.50 0.20
C PHE A 310 -0.88 -32.45 1.10
N VAL A 311 -0.27 -32.12 2.23
CA VAL A 311 -0.79 -31.07 3.14
C VAL A 311 -0.81 -29.71 2.46
N THR A 312 0.25 -29.36 1.72
CA THR A 312 0.31 -28.10 0.96
C THR A 312 -0.76 -28.08 -0.13
N PHE A 313 -0.95 -29.17 -0.86
CA PHE A 313 -1.94 -29.28 -1.93
C PHE A 313 -3.37 -29.09 -1.41
N ILE A 314 -3.73 -29.82 -0.34
CA ILE A 314 -5.06 -29.68 0.26
C ILE A 314 -5.24 -28.28 0.89
N GLY A 315 -4.20 -27.76 1.56
CA GLY A 315 -4.21 -26.40 2.11
C GLY A 315 -4.38 -25.34 1.02
N ALA A 316 -3.74 -25.51 -0.13
CA ALA A 316 -3.87 -24.60 -1.27
C ALA A 316 -5.29 -24.66 -1.87
N ILE A 317 -5.86 -25.83 -2.06
CA ILE A 317 -7.23 -25.96 -2.58
C ILE A 317 -8.23 -25.31 -1.62
N ILE A 318 -8.19 -25.66 -0.33
CA ILE A 318 -9.14 -25.12 0.65
C ILE A 318 -8.90 -23.62 0.85
N GLY A 319 -7.64 -23.17 0.87
CA GLY A 319 -7.28 -21.75 0.93
C GLY A 319 -7.86 -20.98 -0.25
N ASN A 320 -7.71 -21.49 -1.48
CA ASN A 320 -8.31 -20.85 -2.65
C ASN A 320 -9.85 -20.85 -2.59
N VAL A 321 -10.48 -21.93 -2.14
CA VAL A 321 -11.94 -21.94 -1.95
C VAL A 321 -12.37 -20.84 -0.98
N ILE A 322 -11.68 -20.69 0.15
CA ILE A 322 -11.94 -19.63 1.13
C ILE A 322 -11.66 -18.25 0.48
N GLY A 323 -10.55 -18.11 -0.25
CA GLY A 323 -10.20 -16.88 -0.94
C GLY A 323 -11.24 -16.43 -1.96
N TYR A 324 -11.69 -17.36 -2.82
CA TYR A 324 -12.71 -17.09 -3.84
C TYR A 324 -14.15 -16.95 -3.30
N THR A 325 -14.38 -17.25 -2.03
CA THR A 325 -15.70 -17.09 -1.39
C THR A 325 -15.67 -15.93 -0.39
N VAL A 326 -15.34 -16.22 0.86
CA VAL A 326 -15.37 -15.24 1.95
C VAL A 326 -14.21 -14.23 1.86
N GLY A 327 -13.01 -14.70 1.49
CA GLY A 327 -11.80 -13.87 1.47
C GLY A 327 -11.90 -12.70 0.48
N LYS A 328 -12.43 -12.95 -0.72
CA LYS A 328 -12.62 -11.92 -1.73
C LYS A 328 -13.59 -10.81 -1.29
N ASP A 329 -14.71 -11.19 -0.63
CA ASP A 329 -15.71 -10.21 -0.20
C ASP A 329 -15.15 -9.31 0.91
N TYR A 330 -14.34 -9.89 1.81
CA TYR A 330 -13.62 -9.13 2.81
C TYR A 330 -12.59 -8.17 2.18
N CYS A 331 -11.77 -8.66 1.24
CA CYS A 331 -10.78 -7.83 0.55
C CYS A 331 -11.43 -6.78 -0.36
N ALA A 332 -12.56 -7.11 -1.00
CA ALA A 332 -13.36 -6.13 -1.74
C ALA A 332 -13.86 -4.99 -0.85
N GLY A 333 -14.19 -5.30 0.41
CA GLY A 333 -14.54 -4.29 1.42
C GLY A 333 -13.42 -3.27 1.67
N LEU A 334 -12.15 -3.66 1.55
CA LEU A 334 -11.00 -2.74 1.67
C LEU A 334 -11.00 -1.74 0.49
N TYR A 335 -11.20 -2.23 -0.74
CA TYR A 335 -11.30 -1.37 -1.93
C TYR A 335 -12.51 -0.42 -1.84
N TYR A 336 -13.63 -0.91 -1.34
CA TYR A 336 -14.80 -0.07 -1.09
C TYR A 336 -14.59 0.96 0.03
N GLY A 337 -13.72 0.71 0.99
CA GLY A 337 -13.30 1.70 1.99
C GLY A 337 -12.40 2.79 1.41
N SER A 338 -11.69 2.50 0.31
CA SER A 338 -10.75 3.43 -0.32
C SER A 338 -11.32 4.17 -1.53
N TYR A 339 -12.33 3.60 -2.22
CA TYR A 339 -12.88 4.17 -3.46
C TYR A 339 -14.39 3.98 -3.56
N SER A 340 -15.08 4.92 -4.25
CA SER A 340 -16.48 4.79 -4.61
C SER A 340 -16.65 4.03 -5.92
N LEU A 341 -16.42 2.72 -5.87
CA LEU A 341 -16.51 1.83 -7.02
C LEU A 341 -17.94 1.25 -7.16
N PRO A 342 -18.38 0.96 -8.41
CA PRO A 342 -19.63 0.24 -8.65
C PRO A 342 -19.55 -1.21 -8.19
N THR A 343 -20.67 -1.93 -8.23
CA THR A 343 -20.73 -3.36 -7.94
C THR A 343 -19.84 -4.16 -8.88
N TYR A 344 -18.95 -5.00 -8.31
CA TYR A 344 -18.08 -5.86 -9.08
C TYR A 344 -18.66 -7.26 -9.30
N VAL A 345 -18.19 -7.91 -10.33
CA VAL A 345 -18.44 -9.33 -10.59
C VAL A 345 -17.14 -10.09 -10.37
N THR A 346 -17.19 -11.15 -9.56
CA THR A 346 -16.00 -11.96 -9.30
C THR A 346 -15.53 -12.66 -10.58
N ILE A 347 -14.30 -12.39 -10.98
CA ILE A 347 -13.70 -13.03 -12.14
C ILE A 347 -12.73 -14.14 -11.72
N TRP A 348 -12.51 -15.10 -12.62
CA TRP A 348 -11.46 -16.08 -12.46
C TRP A 348 -10.10 -15.43 -12.74
N ASN A 349 -9.27 -15.35 -11.70
CA ASN A 349 -7.90 -14.84 -11.82
C ASN A 349 -6.90 -16.02 -11.93
N ALA A 350 -6.47 -16.33 -13.14
CA ALA A 350 -5.54 -17.44 -13.40
C ALA A 350 -4.16 -17.19 -12.76
N GLU A 351 -3.72 -15.96 -12.68
CA GLU A 351 -2.46 -15.58 -12.03
C GLU A 351 -2.54 -15.78 -10.52
N ALA A 352 -3.61 -15.31 -9.88
CA ALA A 352 -3.86 -15.56 -8.46
C ALA A 352 -3.82 -17.06 -8.14
N PHE A 353 -4.48 -17.89 -8.95
CA PHE A 353 -4.45 -19.34 -8.79
C PHE A 353 -3.04 -19.93 -8.95
N LEU A 354 -2.27 -19.47 -9.92
CA LEU A 354 -0.91 -19.94 -10.16
C LEU A 354 0.02 -19.57 -9.01
N LEU A 355 -0.02 -18.32 -8.55
CA LEU A 355 0.81 -17.83 -7.46
C LEU A 355 0.46 -18.50 -6.12
N THR A 356 -0.82 -18.72 -5.83
CA THR A 356 -1.27 -19.27 -4.55
C THR A 356 -1.34 -20.80 -4.51
N THR A 357 -1.32 -21.48 -5.66
CA THR A 357 -1.40 -22.94 -5.74
C THR A 357 -0.12 -23.55 -6.27
N VAL A 358 0.28 -23.21 -7.49
CA VAL A 358 1.39 -23.88 -8.18
C VAL A 358 2.72 -23.53 -7.54
N VAL A 359 2.96 -22.26 -7.29
CA VAL A 359 4.23 -21.77 -6.72
C VAL A 359 4.49 -22.32 -5.32
N PRO A 360 3.54 -22.30 -4.35
CA PRO A 360 3.73 -22.94 -3.05
C PRO A 360 4.06 -24.43 -3.14
N ILE A 361 3.35 -25.18 -3.96
CA ILE A 361 3.59 -26.60 -4.16
C ILE A 361 4.99 -26.83 -4.74
N LEU A 362 5.40 -26.03 -5.73
CA LEU A 362 6.72 -26.13 -6.36
C LEU A 362 7.84 -25.84 -5.35
N ILE A 363 7.74 -24.75 -4.59
CA ILE A 363 8.73 -24.40 -3.56
C ILE A 363 8.82 -25.52 -2.52
N MET A 364 7.70 -26.02 -2.03
CA MET A 364 7.65 -27.11 -1.07
C MET A 364 8.28 -28.39 -1.63
N PHE A 365 7.98 -28.70 -2.88
CA PHE A 365 8.56 -29.85 -3.57
C PHE A 365 10.08 -29.72 -3.69
N VAL A 366 10.58 -28.57 -4.17
CA VAL A 366 12.02 -28.33 -4.38
C VAL A 366 12.78 -28.36 -3.05
N VAL A 367 12.32 -27.59 -2.05
CA VAL A 367 13.00 -27.48 -0.75
C VAL A 367 13.09 -28.85 -0.06
N ASN A 368 11.96 -29.59 0.00
CA ASN A 368 11.94 -30.90 0.63
C ASN A 368 12.71 -31.95 -0.19
N SER A 369 12.68 -31.88 -1.52
CA SER A 369 13.48 -32.78 -2.37
C SER A 369 14.97 -32.61 -2.14
N VAL A 370 15.46 -31.37 -2.13
CA VAL A 370 16.88 -31.05 -1.87
C VAL A 370 17.29 -31.55 -0.48
N LEU A 371 16.48 -31.27 0.54
CA LEU A 371 16.74 -31.70 1.91
C LEU A 371 16.79 -33.24 2.02
N LEU A 372 15.79 -33.92 1.48
CA LEU A 372 15.68 -35.38 1.51
C LEU A 372 16.84 -36.03 0.75
N TRP A 373 17.18 -35.51 -0.44
CA TRP A 373 18.29 -36.01 -1.23
C TRP A 373 19.61 -35.89 -0.45
N TYR A 374 19.86 -34.74 0.21
CA TYR A 374 21.03 -34.51 1.01
C TYR A 374 21.09 -35.44 2.24
N LYS A 375 19.98 -35.60 2.97
CA LYS A 375 19.92 -36.42 4.19
C LYS A 375 19.97 -37.91 3.90
N LEU A 376 19.29 -38.40 2.88
CA LEU A 376 19.24 -39.82 2.50
C LEU A 376 20.51 -40.28 1.73
N LYS A 377 21.49 -39.39 1.48
CA LYS A 377 22.78 -39.74 0.88
C LYS A 377 23.66 -40.60 1.81
N LEU A 378 23.37 -40.61 3.11
CA LEU A 378 24.10 -41.41 4.11
C LEU A 378 23.94 -42.92 3.85
N SER A 379 24.94 -43.71 4.28
CA SER A 379 24.89 -45.17 4.15
C SER A 379 23.88 -45.81 5.10
N PRO A 380 23.28 -46.98 4.77
CA PRO A 380 22.36 -47.72 5.65
C PRO A 380 22.92 -47.98 7.05
N LEU A 381 24.22 -48.27 7.15
CA LEU A 381 24.90 -48.50 8.42
C LEU A 381 24.89 -47.27 9.32
N LYS A 382 25.06 -46.06 8.75
CA LYS A 382 25.00 -44.82 9.52
C LYS A 382 23.58 -44.55 10.06
N PHE A 383 22.54 -44.92 9.30
CA PHE A 383 21.18 -44.84 9.76
C PHE A 383 20.89 -45.79 10.91
N LEU A 384 21.33 -47.08 10.78
CA LEU A 384 21.21 -48.08 11.84
C LEU A 384 21.94 -47.73 13.11
N ARG A 385 23.15 -47.14 12.99
CA ARG A 385 23.93 -46.62 14.13
C ARG A 385 23.47 -45.27 14.65
N ARG A 386 22.44 -44.66 14.05
CA ARG A 386 21.97 -43.28 14.32
C ARG A 386 23.07 -42.22 14.20
N ASP A 387 24.16 -42.50 13.52
CA ASP A 387 25.26 -41.56 13.25
C ASP A 387 24.90 -40.70 12.02
N LEU A 388 23.92 -39.84 12.19
CA LEU A 388 23.41 -38.94 11.14
C LEU A 388 24.18 -37.62 11.07
N SER A 389 25.17 -37.41 11.97
CA SER A 389 26.00 -36.23 12.06
C SER A 389 27.30 -36.43 11.27
N ARG A 390 27.65 -35.52 10.39
CA ARG A 390 28.98 -35.45 9.76
C ARG A 390 30.05 -34.77 10.66
N ARG A 391 29.65 -34.15 11.78
CA ARG A 391 30.55 -33.48 12.72
C ARG A 391 30.99 -34.47 13.78
N LYS A 392 32.29 -34.69 13.90
CA LYS A 392 32.91 -35.29 15.09
C LYS A 392 32.42 -34.51 16.32
N GLN A 393 32.11 -35.24 17.40
CA GLN A 393 31.76 -34.60 18.68
C GLN A 393 32.85 -33.61 19.03
N LYS A 394 32.52 -32.34 19.04
CA LYS A 394 33.40 -31.32 19.61
C LYS A 394 33.38 -31.50 21.12
N HIS A 395 34.54 -31.36 21.73
CA HIS A 395 34.68 -31.35 23.18
C HIS A 395 33.65 -30.42 23.80
N ALA A 396 32.97 -30.89 24.85
CA ALA A 396 32.05 -30.07 25.62
C ALA A 396 32.84 -28.90 26.21
N LEU A 397 32.35 -27.67 26.02
CA LEU A 397 32.91 -26.47 26.64
C LEU A 397 32.95 -26.67 28.16
N PRO A 398 34.11 -26.53 28.81
CA PRO A 398 34.22 -26.61 30.26
C PRO A 398 33.44 -25.42 30.85
N LEU A 399 32.42 -25.70 31.67
CA LEU A 399 31.65 -24.70 32.40
C LEU A 399 32.23 -24.57 33.82
N SER A 400 32.34 -23.34 34.32
CA SER A 400 32.84 -23.03 35.65
C SER A 400 32.12 -23.82 36.73
N GLU A 401 32.86 -24.36 37.70
CA GLU A 401 32.33 -25.11 38.82
C GLU A 401 31.57 -24.24 39.82
N HIS A 402 31.78 -22.93 39.81
CA HIS A 402 31.05 -21.96 40.66
C HIS A 402 29.56 -21.77 40.21
N LEU A 403 29.19 -22.23 39.05
CA LEU A 403 27.80 -22.20 38.62
C LEU A 403 27.03 -23.38 39.22
N GLY A 404 25.91 -23.10 39.88
CA GLY A 404 25.01 -24.13 40.44
C GLY A 404 24.56 -25.12 39.34
N PHE A 405 24.21 -26.34 39.74
CA PHE A 405 23.83 -27.43 38.83
C PHE A 405 22.77 -27.05 37.81
N PHE A 406 21.69 -26.35 38.21
CA PHE A 406 20.60 -25.96 37.33
C PHE A 406 21.07 -24.97 36.22
N HIS A 407 21.98 -24.07 36.55
CA HIS A 407 22.53 -23.10 35.58
C HIS A 407 23.44 -23.79 34.58
N ARG A 408 24.34 -24.66 35.05
CA ARG A 408 25.22 -25.46 34.16
C ARG A 408 24.38 -26.36 33.23
N PHE A 409 23.32 -26.97 33.76
CA PHE A 409 22.44 -27.83 32.98
C PHE A 409 21.73 -27.02 31.89
N ARG A 410 21.15 -25.84 32.21
CA ARG A 410 20.49 -24.97 31.24
C ARG A 410 21.43 -24.53 30.12
N ILE A 411 22.63 -24.06 30.46
CA ILE A 411 23.64 -23.67 29.48
C ILE A 411 24.01 -24.86 28.57
N ARG A 412 24.17 -26.06 29.13
CA ARG A 412 24.41 -27.26 28.30
C ARG A 412 23.24 -27.59 27.39
N VAL A 413 21.99 -27.51 27.84
CA VAL A 413 20.81 -27.74 27.02
C VAL A 413 20.79 -26.73 25.86
N ILE A 414 21.09 -25.45 26.11
CA ILE A 414 21.18 -24.41 25.08
C ILE A 414 22.28 -24.75 24.07
N LEU A 415 23.53 -24.99 24.52
CA LEU A 415 24.68 -25.26 23.67
C LEU A 415 24.51 -26.55 22.83
N GLN A 416 23.88 -27.60 23.38
CA GLN A 416 23.59 -28.82 22.65
C GLN A 416 22.49 -28.63 21.57
N ASN A 417 21.63 -27.65 21.75
CA ASN A 417 20.51 -27.36 20.86
C ASN A 417 20.74 -26.12 19.97
N MET A 418 21.95 -25.56 19.89
CA MET A 418 22.23 -24.32 19.14
C MET A 418 21.66 -24.32 17.72
N SER A 419 21.75 -25.43 16.99
CA SER A 419 21.19 -25.52 15.63
C SER A 419 19.66 -25.33 15.59
N ASN A 420 18.94 -25.77 16.64
CA ASN A 420 17.50 -25.59 16.73
C ASN A 420 17.16 -24.18 17.20
N TYR A 421 17.96 -23.62 18.10
CA TYR A 421 17.81 -22.24 18.52
C TYR A 421 18.14 -21.25 17.39
N ALA A 422 19.12 -21.54 16.53
CA ALA A 422 19.35 -20.74 15.32
C ALA A 422 18.12 -20.72 14.39
N VAL A 423 17.46 -21.85 14.25
CA VAL A 423 16.22 -21.99 13.50
C VAL A 423 15.09 -21.19 14.16
N LEU A 424 14.97 -21.27 15.48
CA LEU A 424 14.00 -20.52 16.25
C LEU A 424 14.25 -19.00 16.10
N PHE A 425 15.51 -18.57 16.12
CA PHE A 425 15.89 -17.18 15.91
C PHE A 425 15.42 -16.65 14.55
N VAL A 426 15.71 -17.39 13.48
CA VAL A 426 15.24 -17.02 12.13
C VAL A 426 13.71 -16.97 12.07
N GLY A 427 13.02 -17.92 12.71
CA GLY A 427 11.56 -17.91 12.78
C GLY A 427 10.99 -16.72 13.55
N ILE A 428 11.66 -16.29 14.64
CA ILE A 428 11.30 -15.10 15.40
C ILE A 428 11.47 -13.84 14.54
N ILE A 429 12.61 -13.69 13.84
CA ILE A 429 12.83 -12.55 12.93
C ILE A 429 11.71 -12.43 11.92
N PHE A 430 11.35 -13.51 11.25
CA PHE A 430 10.28 -13.46 10.24
C PHE A 430 8.92 -13.13 10.85
N ALA A 431 8.59 -13.70 12.00
CA ALA A 431 7.32 -13.43 12.66
C ALA A 431 7.23 -11.97 13.16
N ASN A 432 8.31 -11.46 13.74
CA ASN A 432 8.39 -10.08 14.19
C ASN A 432 8.42 -9.09 13.02
N MET A 433 9.05 -9.42 11.89
CA MET A 433 8.98 -8.57 10.67
C MET A 433 7.55 -8.33 10.22
N LEU A 434 6.71 -9.37 10.22
CA LEU A 434 5.30 -9.22 9.89
C LEU A 434 4.57 -8.34 10.91
N LEU A 435 4.86 -8.53 12.19
CA LEU A 435 4.28 -7.73 13.26
C LEU A 435 4.74 -6.27 13.18
N MET A 436 6.04 -6.05 12.93
CA MET A 436 6.59 -4.69 12.74
C MET A 436 5.93 -3.98 11.56
N PHE A 437 5.72 -4.68 10.45
CA PHE A 437 5.09 -4.11 9.26
C PHE A 437 3.66 -3.62 9.56
N GLY A 438 2.85 -4.41 10.27
CA GLY A 438 1.49 -4.00 10.66
C GLY A 438 1.48 -2.80 11.61
N LEU A 439 2.30 -2.85 12.67
CA LEU A 439 2.31 -1.81 13.71
C LEU A 439 3.00 -0.50 13.28
N MET A 440 3.93 -0.54 12.32
CA MET A 440 4.69 0.66 11.95
C MET A 440 3.89 1.64 11.09
N LEU A 441 2.97 1.16 10.27
CA LEU A 441 2.34 1.98 9.24
C LEU A 441 1.52 3.15 9.80
N PRO A 442 0.68 2.98 10.85
CA PRO A 442 0.04 4.12 11.51
C PRO A 442 1.05 5.15 12.01
N SER A 443 2.12 4.69 12.66
CA SER A 443 3.16 5.58 13.18
C SER A 443 3.91 6.34 12.09
N VAL A 444 4.13 5.72 10.93
CA VAL A 444 4.73 6.38 9.75
C VAL A 444 3.81 7.49 9.24
N LEU A 445 2.51 7.23 9.15
CA LEU A 445 1.52 8.20 8.65
C LEU A 445 1.34 9.38 9.62
N ASP A 446 1.23 9.11 10.93
CA ASP A 446 1.15 10.16 11.95
C ASP A 446 2.41 11.06 11.93
N HIS A 447 3.58 10.44 11.80
CA HIS A 447 4.84 11.20 11.72
C HIS A 447 4.91 12.03 10.43
N TYR A 448 4.51 11.44 9.32
CA TYR A 448 4.47 12.13 8.02
C TYR A 448 3.54 13.34 8.07
N GLN A 449 2.35 13.23 8.69
CA GLN A 449 1.45 14.37 8.89
C GLN A 449 2.14 15.50 9.67
N VAL A 450 2.78 15.18 10.79
CA VAL A 450 3.50 16.18 11.61
C VAL A 450 4.67 16.82 10.85
N GLU A 451 5.41 16.01 10.06
CA GLU A 451 6.48 16.53 9.20
C GLU A 451 5.93 17.47 8.11
N MET A 452 4.80 17.12 7.49
CA MET A 452 4.14 17.94 6.49
C MET A 452 3.67 19.28 7.07
N GLU A 453 2.99 19.27 8.22
CA GLU A 453 2.51 20.47 8.90
C GLU A 453 3.68 21.41 9.29
N ASN A 454 4.76 20.85 9.84
CA ASN A 454 5.93 21.62 10.25
C ASN A 454 6.82 22.06 9.08
N GLY A 455 6.77 21.35 7.97
CA GLY A 455 7.59 21.56 6.78
C GLY A 455 6.94 22.43 5.72
N MET A 456 5.76 23.04 5.97
CA MET A 456 5.10 23.94 5.03
C MET A 456 6.01 25.12 4.66
N LEU A 457 6.05 25.49 3.38
CA LEU A 457 6.83 26.63 2.90
C LEU A 457 6.27 27.96 3.43
N SER A 458 4.94 28.05 3.54
CA SER A 458 4.18 29.17 4.11
C SER A 458 2.89 28.63 4.71
N LYS A 459 2.14 29.43 5.48
CA LYS A 459 0.85 29.01 6.02
C LYS A 459 -0.20 28.79 4.94
N TYR A 460 -0.14 29.57 3.89
CA TYR A 460 -0.98 29.48 2.70
C TYR A 460 -0.09 29.49 1.48
N GLN A 461 -0.30 28.55 0.58
CA GLN A 461 0.33 28.51 -0.73
C GLN A 461 -0.79 28.54 -1.77
N TYR A 462 -0.94 29.69 -2.45
CA TYR A 462 -1.95 29.87 -3.48
C TYR A 462 -1.38 29.53 -4.84
N MET A 463 -1.98 28.57 -5.52
CA MET A 463 -1.74 28.31 -6.93
C MET A 463 -2.77 29.08 -7.75
N LEU A 464 -2.30 29.95 -8.63
CA LEU A 464 -3.17 30.77 -9.47
C LEU A 464 -3.56 29.98 -10.73
N GLN A 465 -4.77 30.22 -11.17
CA GLN A 465 -5.34 29.60 -12.36
C GLN A 465 -5.91 30.70 -13.27
N MET A 466 -5.53 30.70 -14.56
CA MET A 466 -6.22 31.52 -15.54
C MET A 466 -7.57 30.88 -15.85
N PRO A 467 -8.70 31.57 -15.63
CA PRO A 467 -10.00 31.03 -16.03
C PRO A 467 -10.03 30.69 -17.51
N ALA A 468 -10.67 29.58 -17.85
CA ALA A 468 -10.77 29.11 -19.24
C ALA A 468 -11.37 30.17 -20.17
N SER A 469 -12.25 31.06 -19.66
CA SER A 469 -12.79 32.20 -20.40
C SER A 469 -11.75 33.21 -20.88
N MET A 470 -10.58 33.25 -20.29
CA MET A 470 -9.47 34.10 -20.69
C MET A 470 -8.44 33.39 -21.60
N ALA A 471 -8.54 32.05 -21.75
CA ALA A 471 -7.65 31.28 -22.59
C ALA A 471 -8.01 31.36 -24.08
N GLY A 472 -9.23 31.72 -24.42
CA GLY A 472 -9.74 31.84 -25.81
C GLY A 472 -9.43 33.20 -26.42
N GLY A 473 -8.55 33.26 -27.44
CA GLY A 473 -8.31 34.45 -28.25
C GLY A 473 -7.75 34.06 -29.61
N ASP A 474 -8.43 34.45 -30.70
CA ASP A 474 -8.05 34.11 -32.08
C ASP A 474 -6.76 34.83 -32.54
N SER A 475 -6.35 35.87 -31.85
CA SER A 475 -5.18 36.67 -32.21
C SER A 475 -4.15 36.75 -31.07
N LYS A 476 -2.86 36.80 -31.43
CA LYS A 476 -1.79 37.05 -30.46
C LYS A 476 -2.03 38.30 -29.59
N LEU A 477 -2.78 39.29 -30.14
CA LEU A 477 -3.11 40.51 -29.42
C LEU A 477 -4.14 40.23 -28.30
N GLU A 478 -5.15 39.41 -28.59
CA GLU A 478 -6.17 39.02 -27.59
C GLU A 478 -5.56 38.15 -26.50
N GLN A 479 -4.75 37.19 -26.82
CA GLN A 479 -3.97 36.38 -25.86
C GLN A 479 -3.09 37.28 -24.97
N MET A 480 -2.41 38.26 -25.55
CA MET A 480 -1.59 39.20 -24.79
C MET A 480 -2.44 40.10 -23.86
N VAL A 481 -3.62 40.54 -24.33
CA VAL A 481 -4.58 41.31 -23.52
C VAL A 481 -5.13 40.48 -22.37
N SER A 482 -5.56 39.23 -22.64
CA SER A 482 -6.04 38.29 -21.62
C SER A 482 -4.98 38.04 -20.54
N MET A 483 -3.74 37.80 -20.96
CA MET A 483 -2.61 37.60 -20.05
C MET A 483 -2.31 38.83 -19.19
N MET A 484 -2.40 40.06 -19.80
CA MET A 484 -2.26 41.31 -19.07
C MET A 484 -3.42 41.56 -18.08
N MET A 485 -4.64 41.21 -18.48
CA MET A 485 -5.81 41.34 -17.60
C MET A 485 -5.72 40.35 -16.43
N PHE A 486 -5.32 39.08 -16.72
CA PHE A 486 -5.07 38.09 -15.68
C PHE A 486 -3.99 38.57 -14.71
N SER A 487 -2.83 38.95 -15.22
CA SER A 487 -1.71 39.47 -14.39
C SER A 487 -2.13 40.62 -13.48
N GLN A 488 -3.02 41.51 -13.97
CA GLN A 488 -3.54 42.61 -13.16
C GLN A 488 -4.61 42.13 -12.14
N ALA A 489 -5.43 41.17 -12.50
CA ALA A 489 -6.51 40.64 -11.64
C ALA A 489 -5.99 39.80 -10.46
N VAL A 490 -4.81 39.20 -10.59
CA VAL A 490 -4.17 38.38 -9.54
C VAL A 490 -3.14 39.13 -8.70
N GLU A 491 -2.92 40.44 -8.90
CA GLU A 491 -2.09 41.25 -8.02
C GLU A 491 -2.81 41.43 -6.67
N THR A 492 -2.07 41.31 -5.57
CA THR A 492 -2.57 41.46 -4.21
C THR A 492 -1.84 42.59 -3.48
N GLU A 493 -2.56 43.30 -2.61
CA GLU A 493 -2.00 44.29 -1.68
C GLU A 493 -1.52 43.63 -0.36
N ASN A 494 -1.64 42.32 -0.21
CA ASN A 494 -1.22 41.62 0.98
C ASN A 494 0.34 41.71 1.16
N PRO A 495 0.83 42.31 2.25
CA PRO A 495 2.28 42.52 2.44
C PRO A 495 3.05 41.22 2.71
N ASP A 496 2.36 40.15 3.05
CA ASP A 496 2.96 38.85 3.29
C ASP A 496 3.07 38.01 2.03
N ALA A 497 2.37 38.38 0.96
CA ALA A 497 2.37 37.63 -0.30
C ALA A 497 3.70 37.75 -1.04
N GLU A 498 4.33 36.62 -1.33
CA GLU A 498 5.56 36.50 -2.12
C GLU A 498 5.29 35.67 -3.37
N LYS A 499 5.64 36.22 -4.54
CA LYS A 499 5.43 35.53 -5.82
C LYS A 499 6.37 34.36 -6.01
N PHE A 500 5.84 33.27 -6.59
CA PHE A 500 6.63 32.16 -7.08
C PHE A 500 6.16 31.70 -8.47
N SER A 501 7.07 31.11 -9.25
CA SER A 501 6.71 30.38 -10.47
C SER A 501 6.77 28.88 -10.21
N ALA A 502 5.91 28.12 -10.83
CA ALA A 502 5.91 26.66 -10.76
C ALA A 502 5.90 26.05 -12.18
N TYR A 503 6.64 24.95 -12.34
CA TYR A 503 6.64 24.15 -13.57
C TYR A 503 6.75 22.67 -13.22
N SER A 504 6.04 21.81 -13.94
CA SER A 504 6.03 20.36 -13.66
C SER A 504 6.81 19.59 -14.74
N LEU A 505 7.70 18.72 -14.31
CA LEU A 505 8.44 17.80 -15.16
C LEU A 505 8.32 16.37 -14.61
N SER A 506 8.54 15.39 -15.47
CA SER A 506 8.54 13.98 -15.05
C SER A 506 9.94 13.41 -15.05
N THR A 507 10.20 12.46 -14.16
CA THR A 507 11.41 11.64 -14.19
C THR A 507 11.46 10.78 -15.46
N LEU A 508 12.65 10.38 -15.87
CA LEU A 508 12.79 9.51 -17.03
C LEU A 508 12.24 8.10 -16.72
N PRO A 509 11.60 7.44 -17.68
CA PRO A 509 11.19 6.05 -17.52
C PRO A 509 12.38 5.16 -17.19
N GLY A 510 12.26 4.31 -16.19
CA GLY A 510 13.35 3.44 -15.74
C GLY A 510 12.85 2.27 -14.89
N LYS A 511 13.72 1.79 -14.00
CA LYS A 511 13.41 0.71 -13.05
C LYS A 511 12.33 1.12 -12.03
N TYR A 512 12.28 2.39 -11.69
CA TYR A 512 11.41 2.95 -10.67
C TYR A 512 10.15 3.57 -11.30
N LYS A 513 9.12 3.76 -10.49
CA LYS A 513 7.91 4.46 -10.91
C LYS A 513 8.27 5.86 -11.40
N SER A 514 7.65 6.33 -12.47
CA SER A 514 7.83 7.71 -12.94
C SER A 514 7.20 8.66 -11.95
N GLU A 515 7.91 9.74 -11.61
CA GLU A 515 7.49 10.75 -10.65
C GLU A 515 7.30 12.08 -11.34
N GLU A 516 6.32 12.82 -10.89
CA GLU A 516 6.16 14.23 -11.21
C GLU A 516 6.98 15.06 -10.25
N ILE A 517 7.77 15.98 -10.77
CA ILE A 517 8.68 16.84 -10.02
C ILE A 517 8.28 18.29 -10.24
N ILE A 518 7.92 18.97 -9.15
CA ILE A 518 7.53 20.37 -9.19
C ILE A 518 8.79 21.23 -9.07
N LEU A 519 8.99 22.14 -10.02
CA LEU A 519 10.07 23.12 -10.01
C LEU A 519 9.51 24.45 -9.49
N TYR A 520 10.01 24.90 -8.36
CA TYR A 520 9.67 26.21 -7.79
C TYR A 520 10.72 27.24 -8.17
N GLY A 521 10.30 28.27 -8.89
CA GLY A 521 11.06 29.50 -9.09
C GLY A 521 10.75 30.48 -7.96
N VAL A 522 11.74 30.79 -7.15
CA VAL A 522 11.57 31.62 -5.95
C VAL A 522 12.39 32.90 -6.00
N GLU A 523 11.96 33.92 -5.27
CA GLU A 523 12.68 35.17 -5.17
C GLU A 523 14.07 34.98 -4.56
N ASN A 524 15.06 35.79 -5.05
CA ASN A 524 16.45 35.67 -4.58
C ASN A 524 16.63 35.93 -3.07
N ASN A 525 15.77 36.74 -2.49
CA ASN A 525 15.72 37.07 -1.07
C ASN A 525 14.38 36.65 -0.47
N SER A 526 13.92 35.43 -0.78
CA SER A 526 12.65 34.92 -0.29
C SER A 526 12.54 34.99 1.24
N LYS A 527 11.38 35.43 1.71
CA LYS A 527 11.00 35.43 3.14
C LYS A 527 10.74 33.99 3.62
N TYR A 528 10.25 33.14 2.72
CA TYR A 528 9.78 31.76 3.02
C TYR A 528 10.83 30.71 2.77
N ILE A 529 11.69 30.91 1.76
CA ILE A 529 12.66 29.89 1.32
C ILE A 529 14.07 30.44 1.48
N ASN A 530 14.75 30.08 2.55
CA ASN A 530 16.08 30.58 2.89
C ASN A 530 17.20 29.83 2.15
N ILE A 531 17.26 29.97 0.84
CA ILE A 531 18.34 29.44 0.01
C ILE A 531 19.28 30.58 -0.38
N LYS A 532 20.58 30.40 -0.11
CA LYS A 532 21.61 31.36 -0.54
C LYS A 532 22.08 30.99 -1.95
N TRP A 533 21.57 31.72 -2.92
CA TRP A 533 21.98 31.57 -4.31
C TRP A 533 23.39 32.11 -4.52
N LYS A 534 24.19 31.44 -5.36
CA LYS A 534 25.45 31.99 -5.81
C LYS A 534 25.16 33.06 -6.84
N THR A 535 25.38 34.32 -6.49
CA THR A 535 25.31 35.44 -7.46
C THR A 535 26.42 35.25 -8.49
N SER A 536 26.04 35.31 -9.77
CA SER A 536 26.96 35.17 -10.92
C SER A 536 27.95 36.34 -11.09
N ASP A 537 28.05 37.27 -10.14
CA ASP A 537 28.93 38.45 -10.19
C ASP A 537 30.44 38.19 -9.96
N SER A 538 30.83 36.91 -9.82
CA SER A 538 32.26 36.55 -9.64
C SER A 538 32.86 35.67 -10.72
N ALA A 539 32.25 35.59 -11.90
CA ALA A 539 32.91 35.02 -13.07
C ALA A 539 33.78 36.08 -13.73
N SER A 540 35.04 36.17 -13.32
CA SER A 540 36.08 36.89 -14.07
C SER A 540 36.17 36.30 -15.49
N ASP A 541 36.06 37.20 -16.44
CA ASP A 541 36.12 37.04 -17.87
C ASP A 541 37.46 36.42 -18.29
N THR A 542 37.60 35.09 -18.24
CA THR A 542 38.64 34.33 -18.98
C THR A 542 38.29 32.85 -19.01
N ASP A 543 38.16 32.36 -20.22
CA ASP A 543 38.11 30.92 -20.57
C ASP A 543 36.81 30.13 -20.37
N VAL A 544 35.76 30.40 -21.13
CA VAL A 544 34.77 29.35 -21.42
C VAL A 544 34.27 29.44 -22.84
N LYS A 545 34.91 28.66 -23.73
CA LYS A 545 34.26 28.16 -24.94
C LYS A 545 33.78 26.76 -24.63
N ASN A 546 32.44 26.50 -24.75
CA ASN A 546 31.77 25.19 -24.70
C ASN A 546 31.63 24.50 -23.30
N VAL A 547 30.94 25.13 -22.35
CA VAL A 547 30.24 24.38 -21.32
C VAL A 547 28.73 24.65 -21.49
N GLU A 548 27.91 23.63 -21.72
CA GLU A 548 26.46 23.74 -21.61
C GLU A 548 26.17 24.40 -20.25
N ASN A 549 25.48 25.54 -20.27
CA ASN A 549 25.15 26.27 -19.06
C ASN A 549 23.99 25.57 -18.35
N ILE A 550 24.31 24.51 -17.58
CA ILE A 550 23.32 23.68 -16.87
C ILE A 550 22.93 24.45 -15.60
N PRO A 551 21.63 24.78 -15.41
CA PRO A 551 21.16 25.49 -14.22
C PRO A 551 21.51 24.74 -12.92
N GLU A 552 22.00 25.48 -11.91
CA GLU A 552 22.23 24.95 -10.57
C GLU A 552 20.92 25.05 -9.76
N VAL A 553 20.52 23.94 -9.09
CA VAL A 553 19.26 23.83 -8.40
C VAL A 553 19.43 23.21 -7.00
N TYR A 554 18.48 23.51 -6.11
CA TYR A 554 18.37 22.82 -4.83
C TYR A 554 17.21 21.82 -4.91
N LEU A 555 17.43 20.62 -4.33
CA LEU A 555 16.41 19.57 -4.28
C LEU A 555 15.70 19.59 -2.94
N SER A 556 14.42 19.24 -2.90
CA SER A 556 13.75 18.91 -1.64
C SER A 556 14.43 17.73 -0.96
N SER A 557 14.37 17.67 0.38
CA SER A 557 14.92 16.54 1.16
C SER A 557 14.31 15.21 0.71
N GLY A 558 13.00 15.14 0.48
CA GLY A 558 12.32 13.96 -0.02
C GLY A 558 12.83 13.49 -1.38
N TYR A 559 13.03 14.41 -2.33
CA TYR A 559 13.55 14.05 -3.66
C TYR A 559 15.00 13.55 -3.60
N ALA A 560 15.85 14.26 -2.85
CA ALA A 560 17.24 13.86 -2.66
C ALA A 560 17.37 12.49 -1.98
N GLU A 561 16.55 12.21 -0.98
CA GLU A 561 16.54 10.95 -0.24
C GLU A 561 16.03 9.80 -1.10
N LYS A 562 14.87 9.97 -1.77
CA LYS A 562 14.29 8.95 -2.65
C LYS A 562 15.30 8.42 -3.64
N PHE A 563 15.94 9.29 -4.40
CA PHE A 563 16.88 8.93 -5.48
C PHE A 563 18.35 8.91 -5.05
N SER A 564 18.65 9.13 -3.75
CA SER A 564 20.01 9.19 -3.18
C SER A 564 20.92 10.21 -3.86
N LEU A 565 20.36 11.36 -4.22
CA LEU A 565 21.04 12.44 -4.92
C LEU A 565 21.87 13.29 -3.96
N LYS A 566 23.02 13.74 -4.43
CA LYS A 566 23.96 14.55 -3.65
C LYS A 566 24.38 15.80 -4.41
N LYS A 567 24.90 16.78 -3.67
CA LYS A 567 25.50 17.97 -4.26
C LYS A 567 26.55 17.60 -5.31
N GLY A 568 26.41 18.15 -6.49
CA GLY A 568 27.27 17.94 -7.66
C GLY A 568 26.72 16.94 -8.68
N ASP A 569 25.68 16.18 -8.33
CA ASP A 569 25.02 15.27 -9.25
C ASP A 569 24.29 16.05 -10.35
N THR A 570 24.05 15.40 -11.48
CA THR A 570 23.25 15.95 -12.58
C THR A 570 22.00 15.13 -12.75
N ILE A 571 20.85 15.77 -12.71
CA ILE A 571 19.54 15.14 -12.93
C ILE A 571 19.02 15.50 -14.32
N THR A 572 18.25 14.59 -14.91
CA THR A 572 17.60 14.81 -16.19
C THR A 572 16.11 14.52 -16.04
N LEU A 573 15.28 15.50 -16.37
CA LEU A 573 13.83 15.41 -16.36
C LEU A 573 13.29 15.60 -17.78
N LYS A 574 12.04 15.24 -18.00
CA LYS A 574 11.36 15.37 -19.31
C LYS A 574 9.98 15.98 -19.11
N GLU A 575 9.44 16.58 -20.12
CA GLU A 575 8.03 16.95 -20.19
C GLU A 575 7.14 15.69 -20.34
N LYS A 576 5.97 15.74 -19.72
CA LYS A 576 5.05 14.58 -19.68
C LYS A 576 4.63 14.13 -21.08
N TYR A 577 4.27 15.07 -21.94
CA TYR A 577 3.70 14.81 -23.28
C TYR A 577 4.67 15.08 -24.43
N GLU A 578 5.80 15.73 -24.16
CA GLU A 578 6.82 16.06 -25.16
C GLU A 578 8.12 15.26 -24.94
N ASN A 579 8.94 15.16 -25.99
CA ASN A 579 10.26 14.53 -25.89
C ASN A 579 11.36 15.49 -25.42
N LYS A 580 10.98 16.69 -24.94
CA LYS A 580 11.93 17.69 -24.49
C LYS A 580 12.49 17.31 -23.13
N LYS A 581 13.81 17.37 -22.97
CA LYS A 581 14.53 16.98 -21.76
C LYS A 581 15.33 18.15 -21.22
N TYR A 582 15.33 18.28 -19.92
CA TYR A 582 16.06 19.33 -19.21
C TYR A 582 17.08 18.70 -18.26
N LYS A 583 18.24 19.31 -18.15
CA LYS A 583 19.31 18.90 -17.24
C LYS A 583 19.50 19.97 -16.18
N PHE A 584 19.66 19.52 -14.94
CA PHE A 584 19.92 20.39 -13.79
C PHE A 584 21.08 19.83 -12.98
N LYS A 585 21.90 20.72 -12.40
CA LYS A 585 23.01 20.36 -11.52
C LYS A 585 22.65 20.64 -10.08
N VAL A 586 22.79 19.65 -9.22
CA VAL A 586 22.43 19.74 -7.81
C VAL A 586 23.45 20.60 -7.05
N ALA A 587 23.03 21.79 -6.62
CA ALA A 587 23.83 22.71 -5.79
C ALA A 587 23.75 22.37 -4.30
N GLY A 588 22.62 21.82 -3.85
CA GLY A 588 22.37 21.43 -2.47
C GLY A 588 21.01 20.77 -2.27
N VAL A 589 20.67 20.52 -1.01
CA VAL A 589 19.37 20.01 -0.57
C VAL A 589 18.75 21.07 0.35
N TYR A 590 17.47 21.33 0.15
CA TYR A 590 16.64 22.17 1.00
C TYR A 590 15.70 21.29 1.79
N ASP A 591 15.56 21.53 3.09
CA ASP A 591 14.74 20.74 3.98
C ASP A 591 13.25 21.04 3.75
N TYR A 592 12.66 20.24 2.86
CA TYR A 592 11.25 20.30 2.48
C TYR A 592 10.77 18.88 2.15
N VAL A 593 9.75 18.45 2.85
CA VAL A 593 9.19 17.07 2.71
C VAL A 593 7.87 17.04 1.94
N GLY A 594 7.21 18.19 1.75
CA GLY A 594 5.86 18.29 1.21
C GLY A 594 5.67 17.73 -0.20
N SER A 595 6.70 17.81 -1.05
CA SER A 595 6.66 17.23 -2.39
C SER A 595 8.06 16.93 -2.94
N LEU A 596 8.12 16.13 -4.00
CA LEU A 596 9.35 15.95 -4.77
C LEU A 596 9.59 17.20 -5.61
N SER A 597 10.44 18.09 -5.12
CA SER A 597 10.58 19.43 -5.68
C SER A 597 12.00 19.84 -5.96
N ILE A 598 12.11 20.79 -6.85
CA ILE A 598 13.35 21.49 -7.20
C ILE A 598 13.13 22.99 -6.97
N PHE A 599 14.12 23.66 -6.36
CA PHE A 599 14.10 25.09 -6.13
C PHE A 599 15.19 25.76 -6.96
N MET A 600 14.84 26.87 -7.61
CA MET A 600 15.76 27.70 -8.38
C MET A 600 15.29 29.18 -8.37
N PRO A 601 16.14 30.14 -8.74
CA PRO A 601 15.70 31.53 -8.87
C PRO A 601 14.56 31.68 -9.89
N ILE A 602 13.53 32.48 -9.57
CA ILE A 602 12.33 32.65 -10.41
C ILE A 602 12.70 33.10 -11.84
N GLN A 603 13.67 34.01 -11.96
CA GLN A 603 14.13 34.53 -13.27
C GLN A 603 14.83 33.46 -14.10
N GLU A 604 15.54 32.54 -13.46
CA GLU A 604 16.22 31.44 -14.13
C GLU A 604 15.22 30.35 -14.57
N LEU A 605 14.19 30.09 -13.75
CA LEU A 605 13.09 29.21 -14.11
C LEU A 605 12.32 29.74 -15.32
N ASN A 606 11.86 30.99 -15.26
CA ASN A 606 11.10 31.61 -16.35
C ASN A 606 11.90 31.60 -17.66
N LYS A 607 13.20 31.87 -17.59
CA LYS A 607 14.10 31.81 -18.76
C LYS A 607 14.27 30.38 -19.28
N THR A 608 14.34 29.38 -18.43
CA THR A 608 14.56 27.98 -18.81
C THR A 608 13.36 27.41 -19.57
N PHE A 609 12.17 27.87 -19.24
CA PHE A 609 10.90 27.39 -19.83
C PHE A 609 10.27 28.39 -20.81
N ASP A 610 11.05 29.39 -21.26
CA ASP A 610 10.60 30.41 -22.23
C ASP A 610 9.34 31.17 -21.76
N MET A 611 9.18 31.35 -20.44
CA MET A 611 8.12 32.14 -19.82
C MET A 611 8.51 33.64 -19.76
N ASP A 612 7.48 34.50 -19.69
CA ASP A 612 7.73 35.93 -19.52
C ASP A 612 8.49 36.20 -18.22
N LYS A 613 9.38 37.22 -18.26
CA LYS A 613 10.31 37.52 -17.15
C LYS A 613 9.58 37.78 -15.82
N ASP A 614 8.41 38.40 -15.88
CA ASP A 614 7.61 38.77 -14.72
C ASP A 614 6.46 37.79 -14.47
N SER A 615 6.45 36.62 -15.17
CA SER A 615 5.47 35.59 -14.99
C SER A 615 5.63 34.93 -13.63
N PHE A 616 4.50 34.63 -12.99
CA PHE A 616 4.44 33.87 -11.73
C PHE A 616 3.21 32.98 -11.69
N SER A 617 3.27 31.90 -10.90
CA SER A 617 2.22 30.88 -10.83
C SER A 617 1.44 30.92 -9.51
N GLY A 618 1.89 31.70 -8.54
CA GLY A 618 1.22 31.72 -7.24
C GLY A 618 1.89 32.60 -6.20
N TYR A 619 1.35 32.48 -4.98
CA TYR A 619 1.83 33.23 -3.82
C TYR A 619 2.09 32.31 -2.62
N PHE A 620 3.20 32.52 -1.94
CA PHE A 620 3.40 32.12 -0.56
C PHE A 620 2.91 33.26 0.36
N SER A 621 2.17 32.92 1.41
CA SER A 621 1.69 33.90 2.38
C SER A 621 1.49 33.28 3.77
N ASP A 622 1.75 34.08 4.82
CA ASP A 622 1.44 33.72 6.21
C ASP A 622 0.09 34.26 6.68
N SER A 623 -0.53 35.10 5.87
CA SER A 623 -1.89 35.63 6.07
C SER A 623 -2.76 35.32 4.86
N GLU A 624 -4.05 35.16 5.08
CA GLU A 624 -5.02 34.83 4.04
C GLU A 624 -5.09 35.97 3.01
N ILE A 625 -5.12 35.62 1.73
CA ILE A 625 -5.28 36.58 0.63
C ILE A 625 -6.78 36.62 0.29
N THR A 626 -7.40 37.77 0.51
CA THR A 626 -8.85 37.96 0.35
C THR A 626 -9.24 38.93 -0.77
N ASP A 627 -8.24 39.55 -1.42
CA ASP A 627 -8.41 40.55 -2.47
C ASP A 627 -8.25 40.01 -3.90
N ILE A 628 -7.98 38.69 -4.03
CA ILE A 628 -8.01 37.95 -5.29
C ILE A 628 -9.32 37.19 -5.36
N ASP A 629 -10.04 37.32 -6.47
CA ASP A 629 -11.29 36.59 -6.70
C ASP A 629 -11.02 35.07 -6.79
N GLU A 630 -11.84 34.23 -6.15
CA GLU A 630 -11.73 32.77 -6.08
C GLU A 630 -11.57 32.10 -7.46
N LYS A 631 -12.17 32.67 -8.51
CA LYS A 631 -12.04 32.16 -9.88
C LYS A 631 -10.61 32.16 -10.44
N TYR A 632 -9.71 32.98 -9.85
CA TYR A 632 -8.30 33.04 -10.22
C TYR A 632 -7.41 32.19 -9.33
N ILE A 633 -7.98 31.56 -8.29
CA ILE A 633 -7.29 30.65 -7.38
C ILE A 633 -7.61 29.21 -7.79
N GLY A 634 -6.63 28.51 -8.33
CA GLY A 634 -6.78 27.12 -8.74
C GLY A 634 -6.80 26.16 -7.54
N SER A 635 -5.90 26.38 -6.57
CA SER A 635 -5.87 25.66 -5.31
C SER A 635 -5.17 26.44 -4.21
N THR A 636 -5.55 26.19 -2.98
CA THR A 636 -4.88 26.71 -1.78
C THR A 636 -4.40 25.53 -0.95
N ILE A 637 -3.09 25.44 -0.73
CA ILE A 637 -2.50 24.44 0.15
C ILE A 637 -2.32 25.12 1.51
N ASP A 638 -3.05 24.61 2.50
CA ASP A 638 -2.98 25.04 3.90
C ASP A 638 -2.93 23.83 4.84
N VAL A 639 -2.99 24.06 6.14
CA VAL A 639 -2.99 22.97 7.14
C VAL A 639 -4.23 22.07 7.00
N GLU A 640 -5.37 22.61 6.59
CA GLU A 640 -6.58 21.81 6.41
C GLU A 640 -6.46 20.89 5.19
N ASP A 641 -5.88 21.36 4.10
CA ASP A 641 -5.62 20.53 2.91
C ASP A 641 -4.66 19.37 3.22
N LEU A 642 -3.61 19.63 4.00
CA LEU A 642 -2.72 18.58 4.48
C LEU A 642 -3.43 17.57 5.42
N THR A 643 -4.35 18.06 6.25
CA THR A 643 -5.17 17.22 7.14
C THR A 643 -6.13 16.31 6.37
N LYS A 644 -6.61 16.73 5.18
CA LYS A 644 -7.41 15.86 4.29
C LYS A 644 -6.65 14.58 3.94
N ILE A 645 -5.36 14.67 3.60
CA ILE A 645 -4.53 13.51 3.24
C ILE A 645 -4.49 12.49 4.38
N SER A 646 -4.15 12.94 5.59
CA SER A 646 -4.09 12.06 6.76
C SER A 646 -5.45 11.44 7.07
N ARG A 647 -6.51 12.24 7.08
CA ARG A 647 -7.87 11.76 7.34
C ARG A 647 -8.34 10.71 6.34
N GLN A 648 -8.06 10.93 5.05
CA GLN A 648 -8.42 9.98 4.00
C GLN A 648 -7.60 8.68 4.10
N LEU A 649 -6.30 8.77 4.37
CA LEU A 649 -5.46 7.59 4.54
C LEU A 649 -5.88 6.75 5.76
N ASP A 650 -6.26 7.40 6.86
CA ASP A 650 -6.70 6.72 8.08
C ASP A 650 -7.99 5.91 7.83
N VAL A 651 -8.95 6.50 7.12
CA VAL A 651 -10.21 5.83 6.75
C VAL A 651 -9.95 4.69 5.74
N SER A 652 -9.15 4.93 4.72
CA SER A 652 -8.88 3.95 3.66
C SER A 652 -8.04 2.77 4.16
N MET A 653 -7.03 3.01 4.98
CA MET A 653 -6.04 2.00 5.37
C MET A 653 -6.25 1.39 6.76
N GLY A 654 -6.99 2.06 7.66
CA GLY A 654 -7.13 1.64 9.04
C GLY A 654 -7.67 0.21 9.19
N SER A 655 -8.68 -0.17 8.41
CA SER A 655 -9.24 -1.54 8.40
C SER A 655 -8.24 -2.58 7.91
N MET A 656 -7.43 -2.26 6.91
CA MET A 656 -6.38 -3.14 6.38
C MET A 656 -5.27 -3.35 7.41
N MET A 657 -4.86 -2.30 8.10
CA MET A 657 -3.83 -2.37 9.16
C MET A 657 -4.26 -3.29 10.30
N ASN A 658 -5.47 -3.12 10.82
CA ASN A 658 -6.02 -3.97 11.87
C ASN A 658 -6.07 -5.46 11.47
N LEU A 659 -6.39 -5.76 10.21
CA LEU A 659 -6.34 -7.13 9.68
C LEU A 659 -4.91 -7.67 9.68
N MET A 660 -3.95 -6.89 9.20
CA MET A 660 -2.54 -7.29 9.10
C MET A 660 -1.95 -7.56 10.48
N ASP A 661 -2.28 -6.74 11.48
CA ASP A 661 -1.86 -6.94 12.87
C ASP A 661 -2.42 -8.24 13.46
N GLY A 662 -3.72 -8.46 13.34
CA GLY A 662 -4.35 -9.70 13.80
C GLY A 662 -3.75 -10.94 13.13
N PHE A 663 -3.52 -10.87 11.82
CA PHE A 663 -2.91 -11.96 11.06
C PHE A 663 -1.45 -12.20 11.48
N SER A 664 -0.67 -11.15 11.70
CA SER A 664 0.73 -11.21 12.15
C SER A 664 0.86 -11.86 13.51
N VAL A 665 0.00 -11.51 14.47
CA VAL A 665 -0.04 -12.14 15.81
C VAL A 665 -0.36 -13.63 15.70
N ILE A 666 -1.31 -14.03 14.85
CA ILE A 666 -1.66 -15.45 14.65
C ILE A 666 -0.47 -16.21 14.07
N ILE A 667 0.20 -15.68 13.04
CA ILE A 667 1.39 -16.30 12.46
C ILE A 667 2.51 -16.41 13.50
N PHE A 668 2.74 -15.38 14.28
CA PHE A 668 3.73 -15.37 15.36
C PHE A 668 3.48 -16.51 16.36
N LEU A 669 2.26 -16.63 16.87
CA LEU A 669 1.85 -17.72 17.78
C LEU A 669 2.10 -19.10 17.19
N VAL A 670 1.70 -19.29 15.94
CA VAL A 670 1.82 -20.57 15.24
C VAL A 670 3.29 -20.95 15.03
N LEU A 671 4.10 -20.01 14.57
CA LEU A 671 5.53 -20.25 14.32
C LEU A 671 6.28 -20.58 15.60
N ILE A 672 6.11 -19.80 16.65
CA ILE A 672 6.75 -20.06 17.95
C ILE A 672 6.30 -21.40 18.51
N TYR A 673 5.01 -21.73 18.43
CA TYR A 673 4.49 -23.04 18.87
C TYR A 673 5.14 -24.19 18.10
N LEU A 674 5.23 -24.12 16.77
CA LEU A 674 5.84 -25.19 15.98
C LEU A 674 7.32 -25.37 16.28
N LEU A 675 8.07 -24.28 16.38
CA LEU A 675 9.52 -24.33 16.62
C LEU A 675 9.85 -24.79 18.05
N SER A 676 9.12 -24.30 19.04
CA SER A 676 9.28 -24.68 20.43
C SER A 676 8.90 -26.16 20.67
N LYS A 677 7.82 -26.63 20.03
CA LYS A 677 7.44 -28.05 20.00
C LYS A 677 8.57 -28.96 19.55
N ILE A 678 9.30 -28.56 18.50
CA ILE A 678 10.44 -29.31 17.96
C ILE A 678 11.55 -29.45 19.00
N ILE A 679 11.80 -28.40 19.81
CA ILE A 679 12.81 -28.44 20.87
C ILE A 679 12.42 -29.46 21.95
N ILE A 680 11.17 -29.48 22.39
CA ILE A 680 10.68 -30.43 23.39
C ILE A 680 10.72 -31.87 22.84
N GLU A 681 10.28 -32.12 21.63
CA GLU A 681 10.29 -33.43 21.01
C GLU A 681 11.71 -33.98 20.87
N LYS A 682 12.68 -33.13 20.57
CA LYS A 682 14.11 -33.51 20.48
C LYS A 682 14.69 -33.90 21.86
N ASN A 683 14.22 -33.26 22.91
CA ASN A 683 14.67 -33.53 24.26
C ASN A 683 13.78 -34.57 25.01
N ALA A 684 12.79 -35.18 24.34
CA ALA A 684 11.83 -36.08 24.97
C ALA A 684 12.51 -37.25 25.72
N GLN A 685 13.58 -37.81 25.16
CA GLN A 685 14.35 -38.89 25.81
C GLN A 685 15.03 -38.41 27.11
N SER A 686 15.63 -37.22 27.09
CA SER A 686 16.25 -36.64 28.27
C SER A 686 15.20 -36.23 29.33
N ILE A 687 14.03 -35.79 28.90
CA ILE A 687 12.88 -35.47 29.75
C ILE A 687 12.35 -36.78 30.40
N SER A 688 12.20 -37.85 29.64
CA SER A 688 11.81 -39.16 30.13
C SER A 688 12.81 -39.70 31.16
N MET A 689 14.12 -39.59 30.89
CA MET A 689 15.19 -39.97 31.83
C MET A 689 15.09 -39.17 33.14
N ALA A 690 14.88 -37.86 33.07
CA ALA A 690 14.71 -37.03 34.26
C ALA A 690 13.48 -37.47 35.08
N LYS A 691 12.37 -37.87 34.44
CA LYS A 691 11.19 -38.41 35.14
C LYS A 691 11.49 -39.74 35.86
N ILE A 692 12.27 -40.62 35.21
CA ILE A 692 12.70 -41.89 35.82
C ILE A 692 13.59 -41.64 37.04
N LEU A 693 14.44 -40.61 36.98
CA LEU A 693 15.29 -40.18 38.10
C LEU A 693 14.51 -39.47 39.23
N GLY A 694 13.19 -39.37 39.15
CA GLY A 694 12.34 -38.83 40.21
C GLY A 694 12.08 -37.34 40.15
N TYR A 695 12.55 -36.62 39.11
CA TYR A 695 12.25 -35.20 38.98
C TYR A 695 10.76 -34.99 38.73
N THR A 696 10.19 -34.00 39.40
CA THR A 696 8.80 -33.58 39.21
C THR A 696 8.60 -32.88 37.86
N ASN A 697 7.37 -32.87 37.34
CA ASN A 697 7.08 -32.14 36.10
C ASN A 697 7.41 -30.62 36.20
N GLY A 698 7.32 -30.02 37.37
CA GLY A 698 7.68 -28.64 37.63
C GLY A 698 9.18 -28.39 37.50
N GLU A 699 10.00 -29.26 38.05
CA GLU A 699 11.47 -29.19 37.99
C GLU A 699 11.95 -29.42 36.53
N ILE A 700 11.37 -30.36 35.83
CA ILE A 700 11.67 -30.64 34.43
C ILE A 700 11.28 -29.43 33.55
N SER A 701 10.11 -28.86 33.80
CA SER A 701 9.68 -27.62 33.14
C SER A 701 10.66 -26.48 33.39
N ARG A 702 11.11 -26.30 34.62
CA ARG A 702 12.09 -25.27 34.98
C ARG A 702 13.47 -25.49 34.32
N LEU A 703 13.79 -26.72 33.94
CA LEU A 703 15.03 -27.02 33.20
C LEU A 703 14.90 -26.74 31.70
N TYR A 704 13.82 -27.13 31.06
CA TYR A 704 13.67 -27.08 29.62
C TYR A 704 12.88 -25.84 29.14
N ILE A 705 11.68 -25.59 29.69
CA ILE A 705 10.86 -24.44 29.27
C ILE A 705 11.55 -23.11 29.64
N MET A 706 12.05 -23.01 30.87
CA MET A 706 12.73 -21.77 31.30
C MET A 706 14.02 -21.50 30.49
N SER A 707 14.74 -22.55 30.09
CA SER A 707 15.88 -22.39 29.18
C SER A 707 15.44 -21.85 27.82
N THR A 708 14.37 -22.39 27.26
CA THR A 708 13.80 -21.93 26.00
C THR A 708 13.22 -20.52 26.16
N SER A 709 12.56 -20.21 27.26
CA SER A 709 12.00 -18.88 27.56
C SER A 709 13.08 -17.79 27.55
N ILE A 710 14.20 -18.05 28.25
CA ILE A 710 15.33 -17.10 28.27
C ILE A 710 15.84 -16.85 26.86
N VAL A 711 16.01 -17.93 26.07
CA VAL A 711 16.50 -17.81 24.69
C VAL A 711 15.50 -17.07 23.81
N VAL A 712 14.20 -17.34 23.93
CA VAL A 712 13.16 -16.65 23.14
C VAL A 712 13.14 -15.17 23.47
N VAL A 713 13.10 -14.79 24.76
CA VAL A 713 13.12 -13.38 25.17
C VAL A 713 14.37 -12.66 24.67
N LEU A 714 15.55 -13.31 24.80
CA LEU A 714 16.79 -12.75 24.26
C LEU A 714 16.74 -12.61 22.73
N PHE A 715 16.17 -13.58 22.03
CA PHE A 715 16.05 -13.55 20.58
C PHE A 715 15.10 -12.48 20.10
N ILE A 716 13.96 -12.27 20.75
CA ILE A 716 13.06 -11.15 20.47
C ILE A 716 13.81 -9.84 20.63
N LEU A 717 14.57 -9.62 21.69
CA LEU A 717 15.34 -8.39 21.91
C LEU A 717 16.45 -8.19 20.87
N ILE A 718 17.19 -9.26 20.53
CA ILE A 718 18.32 -9.18 19.59
C ILE A 718 17.81 -9.03 18.14
N SER A 719 16.62 -9.54 17.84
CA SER A 719 16.05 -9.45 16.49
C SER A 719 15.56 -8.06 16.14
N LEU A 720 15.07 -7.26 17.11
CA LEU A 720 14.50 -5.93 16.85
C LEU A 720 15.42 -4.99 16.05
N PRO A 721 16.71 -4.79 16.39
CA PRO A 721 17.57 -3.92 15.59
C PRO A 721 17.84 -4.49 14.18
N LEU A 722 17.92 -5.81 14.05
CA LEU A 722 18.11 -6.44 12.72
C LEU A 722 16.84 -6.30 11.86
N GLU A 723 15.67 -6.41 12.46
CA GLU A 723 14.37 -6.25 11.82
C GLU A 723 14.18 -4.81 11.34
N LEU A 724 14.59 -3.84 12.15
CA LEU A 724 14.57 -2.42 11.79
C LEU A 724 15.36 -2.15 10.50
N GLU A 725 16.60 -2.63 10.42
CA GLU A 725 17.45 -2.49 9.22
C GLU A 725 16.81 -3.16 7.98
N ILE A 726 16.28 -4.36 8.15
CA ILE A 726 15.63 -5.08 7.04
C ILE A 726 14.35 -4.33 6.60
N MET A 727 13.56 -3.86 7.56
CA MET A 727 12.32 -3.14 7.28
C MET A 727 12.58 -1.81 6.57
N GLN A 728 13.62 -1.09 6.97
CA GLN A 728 14.05 0.14 6.30
C GLN A 728 14.41 -0.11 4.83
N ILE A 729 15.13 -1.21 4.54
CA ILE A 729 15.46 -1.58 3.16
C ILE A 729 14.20 -1.94 2.36
N LEU A 730 13.29 -2.72 2.95
CA LEU A 730 12.05 -3.13 2.28
C LEU A 730 11.13 -1.94 2.04
N PHE A 731 10.95 -1.06 3.02
CA PHE A 731 10.15 0.15 2.91
C PHE A 731 10.68 1.07 1.80
N ARG A 732 11.99 1.28 1.77
CA ARG A 732 12.64 2.08 0.72
C ARG A 732 12.41 1.49 -0.68
N GLU A 733 12.57 0.17 -0.87
CA GLU A 733 12.31 -0.45 -2.18
C GLU A 733 10.83 -0.33 -2.58
N MET A 734 9.91 -0.43 -1.62
CA MET A 734 8.48 -0.21 -1.84
C MET A 734 8.20 1.24 -2.27
N MET A 735 8.76 2.23 -1.59
CA MET A 735 8.63 3.65 -1.94
C MET A 735 9.19 3.97 -3.34
N LEU A 736 10.25 3.27 -3.77
CA LEU A 736 10.85 3.46 -5.09
C LEU A 736 10.03 2.83 -6.23
N THR A 737 9.35 1.71 -5.97
CA THR A 737 8.74 0.90 -7.03
C THR A 737 7.23 1.04 -7.13
N SER A 738 6.55 1.33 -6.02
CA SER A 738 5.10 1.20 -5.94
C SER A 738 4.37 2.49 -5.54
N ILE A 739 5.01 3.38 -4.79
CA ILE A 739 4.36 4.58 -4.22
C ILE A 739 4.90 5.84 -4.88
N THR A 740 4.00 6.73 -5.26
CA THR A 740 4.31 8.10 -5.74
C THR A 740 4.66 8.99 -4.56
N GLY A 741 5.57 9.96 -4.74
CA GLY A 741 6.04 10.80 -3.64
C GLY A 741 7.05 10.10 -2.75
N TRP A 742 7.33 10.64 -1.58
CA TRP A 742 8.26 10.10 -0.60
C TRP A 742 7.73 10.28 0.81
N ILE A 743 7.64 9.20 1.54
CA ILE A 743 7.34 9.20 2.98
C ILE A 743 8.60 8.77 3.71
N THR A 744 9.05 9.58 4.66
CA THR A 744 10.23 9.28 5.47
C THR A 744 9.96 8.05 6.35
N PHE A 745 10.90 7.10 6.35
CA PHE A 745 10.78 5.94 7.21
C PHE A 745 10.92 6.33 8.69
N TYR A 746 9.87 6.10 9.44
CA TYR A 746 9.83 6.38 10.88
C TYR A 746 9.20 5.23 11.65
N ILE A 747 9.70 4.94 12.83
CA ILE A 747 9.07 4.00 13.79
C ILE A 747 9.08 4.63 15.18
N ASP A 748 7.89 4.80 15.76
CA ASP A 748 7.79 5.23 17.15
C ASP A 748 8.48 4.20 18.07
N PRO A 749 9.39 4.62 18.95
CA PRO A 749 10.02 3.73 19.92
C PRO A 749 9.05 2.88 20.76
N LYS A 750 7.82 3.32 20.93
CA LYS A 750 6.75 2.55 21.61
C LYS A 750 6.46 1.22 20.91
N ILE A 751 6.54 1.16 19.58
CA ILE A 751 6.29 -0.05 18.80
C ILE A 751 7.23 -1.18 19.21
N PHE A 752 8.51 -0.89 19.50
CA PHE A 752 9.45 -1.91 19.96
C PHE A 752 9.03 -2.50 21.32
N VAL A 753 8.44 -1.69 22.20
CA VAL A 753 7.90 -2.14 23.48
C VAL A 753 6.65 -3.00 23.26
N GLU A 754 5.76 -2.58 22.38
CA GLU A 754 4.55 -3.32 22.01
C GLU A 754 4.89 -4.68 21.40
N MET A 755 5.80 -4.71 20.42
CA MET A 755 6.29 -5.96 19.81
C MET A 755 6.91 -6.89 20.87
N PHE A 756 7.69 -6.35 21.76
CA PHE A 756 8.28 -7.14 22.85
C PHE A 756 7.19 -7.72 23.76
N VAL A 757 6.22 -6.91 24.17
CA VAL A 757 5.13 -7.35 25.04
C VAL A 757 4.26 -8.40 24.35
N ILE A 758 3.88 -8.16 23.08
CA ILE A 758 3.09 -9.12 22.26
C ILE A 758 3.89 -10.42 22.10
N GLY A 759 5.18 -10.33 21.76
CA GLY A 759 6.05 -11.48 21.59
C GLY A 759 6.21 -12.32 22.85
N VAL A 760 6.42 -11.68 24.01
CA VAL A 760 6.51 -12.36 25.30
C VAL A 760 5.17 -12.97 25.72
N ALA A 761 4.05 -12.26 25.52
CA ALA A 761 2.70 -12.74 25.82
C ALA A 761 2.34 -13.95 24.96
N ALA A 762 2.61 -13.88 23.65
CA ALA A 762 2.42 -14.98 22.73
C ALA A 762 3.25 -16.21 23.13
N TYR A 763 4.52 -15.99 23.47
CA TYR A 763 5.38 -17.08 23.96
C TYR A 763 4.87 -17.65 25.30
N ALA A 764 4.35 -16.85 26.22
CA ALA A 764 3.80 -17.33 27.48
C ALA A 764 2.62 -18.31 27.24
N ILE A 765 1.75 -18.03 26.27
CA ILE A 765 0.68 -18.93 25.84
C ILE A 765 1.28 -20.26 25.33
N VAL A 766 2.28 -20.19 24.47
CA VAL A 766 2.98 -21.35 23.94
C VAL A 766 3.63 -22.15 25.06
N ALA A 767 4.32 -21.50 25.98
CA ALA A 767 4.97 -22.13 27.13
C ALA A 767 3.97 -22.89 28.04
N ALA A 768 2.76 -22.34 28.23
CA ALA A 768 1.68 -23.01 28.95
C ALA A 768 1.19 -24.30 28.24
N ILE A 769 1.10 -24.26 26.90
CA ILE A 769 0.77 -25.43 26.10
C ILE A 769 1.88 -26.48 26.17
N GLU A 770 3.13 -26.08 26.15
CA GLU A 770 4.32 -26.95 26.23
C GLU A 770 4.45 -27.59 27.61
N TYR A 771 4.11 -26.89 28.67
CA TYR A 771 4.06 -27.46 30.02
C TYR A 771 3.10 -28.66 30.08
N ARG A 772 1.91 -28.55 29.48
CA ARG A 772 0.96 -29.67 29.35
C ARG A 772 1.54 -30.84 28.56
N ARG A 773 2.41 -30.57 27.62
CA ARG A 773 3.11 -31.60 26.82
C ARG A 773 4.19 -32.33 27.59
N ILE A 774 5.04 -31.61 28.34
CA ILE A 774 6.04 -32.25 29.20
C ILE A 774 5.38 -33.24 30.15
N ARG A 775 4.22 -32.90 30.69
CA ARG A 775 3.44 -33.84 31.53
C ARG A 775 3.05 -35.14 30.80
N LYS A 776 2.80 -35.08 29.48
CA LYS A 776 2.38 -36.21 28.64
C LYS A 776 3.54 -37.05 28.09
N VAL A 777 4.80 -36.63 28.25
CA VAL A 777 5.96 -37.42 27.81
C VAL A 777 6.02 -38.71 28.66
N PRO A 778 5.92 -39.92 28.05
CA PRO A 778 5.91 -41.16 28.79
C PRO A 778 7.30 -41.48 29.35
N MET A 779 7.34 -42.22 30.47
CA MET A 779 8.62 -42.59 31.13
C MET A 779 9.35 -43.72 30.36
N ASP A 780 8.63 -44.51 29.56
CA ASP A 780 9.20 -45.60 28.76
C ASP A 780 9.96 -45.14 27.52
N GLU A 781 9.84 -43.86 27.12
CA GLU A 781 10.56 -43.29 25.96
C GLU A 781 12.11 -43.36 26.13
N ALA A 782 12.61 -43.27 27.35
CA ALA A 782 14.03 -43.43 27.67
C ALA A 782 14.49 -44.90 27.54
N LEU A 783 13.62 -45.85 27.79
CA LEU A 783 13.91 -47.28 27.78
C LEU A 783 13.84 -47.90 26.37
N LYS A 784 13.06 -47.32 25.46
CA LYS A 784 12.89 -47.83 24.09
C LYS A 784 14.18 -47.80 23.23
N ASN A 785 15.27 -47.24 23.73
CA ASN A 785 16.53 -47.09 22.98
C ASN A 785 17.76 -47.68 23.69
N VAL A 786 17.53 -48.54 24.71
CA VAL A 786 18.63 -49.21 25.45
C VAL A 786 18.85 -50.63 24.96
N GLU A 787 18.01 -51.12 24.01
CA GLU A 787 18.23 -52.43 23.34
C GLU A 787 18.89 -52.24 21.96
#